data_9f8ba47f75562a54c5fac8942397612e
#
_entry.id   9f8ba47f75562a54c5fac8942397612e
#
_cell.length_a   1.000
_cell.length_b   1.000
_cell.length_c   1.000
_cell.angle_alpha   90.00
_cell.angle_beta   90.00
_cell.angle_gamma   90.00
#
_symmetry.space_group_name_H-M   'P 1'
#
loop_
_entity.id
_entity.type
_entity.pdbx_description
1 polymer ?
#
loop_
_entity_poly.entity_id
_entity_poly.type
_entity_poly.pdbx_seq_one_letter_code
_entity_poly.pdbx_strand_id
1 'polypeptide(L)'
;MKILFTSLLFVMAGLSVGAQENLTYQKPPKEILELVDVQRAPSVSMDSKHMHMLLMYRNAYKTLADLSETELKLGGLRINPKTNISSTVTYVNNLKYKKLKDKEPLQVKGLPQNAKLANFSWSPDETKMAFTNTTATGVEAWILDIPTLEAKKLTEATLNANIGNPVTWFRDANALLVKMLPANRPALINTADAIPAGPTVTVSDGTKAQNRTYQDLLKNKNDEANFESLTTSELQKVTLSGQKSAWAPAAMYSSLSFSPNGTYIMVTTIQKPFSYIVTLDRFPNKSVIYDNIGKVVTTFNEKPLIEDMPKGFMAEEKGRRDIGWRADKPATLVWAEALDGGDPAVEVPFRDEVFELTAPFNGAPRGIVKTINRYSGITWGNDAIAILSDNWWNTRNVKTYIFNPSDASRKPEIIADYNYQDVYSDPGNFDTKRNQWGRYVLNMEGNNAYLTGDGFTPKGQFPFIDQFDIKTKKKTRLYQSKYTDRKESINSILDIKKGEVLVQMESKNQYPNYYINNIKKQKPTQVTFFENPFKKIENVSKELIKYKRADGLDLTGTLYLPAGYDKTKKEKLPMIMWAYPAEFKDKNSAAQTTSNPNDFTYPNYGSPIYWVTRGYAVLDDASFPIVGEGKEEPNDTFIPQLVADAKAAID
;
A
#
# COMPACT_ATOMS: atom_id res chain seq x y z
N MET A 1 77.47 -17.64 -3.48
CA MET A 1 76.46 -18.58 -4.04
C MET A 1 75.50 -19.16 -2.99
N LYS A 2 75.42 -18.60 -1.77
CA LYS A 2 74.52 -19.04 -0.71
C LYS A 2 73.35 -18.01 -0.42
N ILE A 3 73.39 -16.83 -0.99
CA ILE A 3 72.44 -15.79 -0.74
C ILE A 3 71.30 -15.78 -1.80
N LEU A 4 71.52 -16.43 -2.96
CA LEU A 4 70.48 -16.47 -4.02
C LEU A 4 69.42 -17.57 -3.83
N PHE A 5 69.70 -18.57 -2.97
CA PHE A 5 68.70 -19.65 -2.73
C PHE A 5 67.66 -19.32 -1.66
N THR A 6 67.94 -18.38 -0.77
CA THR A 6 67.05 -18.01 0.32
C THR A 6 65.97 -17.01 -0.16
N SER A 7 66.25 -16.25 -1.22
CA SER A 7 65.25 -15.29 -1.81
C SER A 7 64.22 -15.97 -2.70
N LEU A 8 64.49 -17.16 -3.23
CA LEU A 8 63.57 -17.91 -4.07
C LEU A 8 62.55 -18.72 -3.26
N LEU A 9 62.86 -19.06 -2.00
CA LEU A 9 61.92 -19.74 -1.09
C LEU A 9 60.90 -18.79 -0.47
N PHE A 10 61.18 -17.47 -0.37
CA PHE A 10 60.24 -16.48 0.17
C PHE A 10 59.23 -15.97 -0.88
N VAL A 11 59.48 -16.15 -2.18
CA VAL A 11 58.56 -15.77 -3.26
C VAL A 11 57.54 -16.86 -3.55
N MET A 12 57.81 -18.12 -3.19
CA MET A 12 56.83 -19.22 -3.34
C MET A 12 55.84 -19.37 -2.18
N ALA A 13 56.06 -18.71 -1.04
CA ALA A 13 55.12 -18.75 0.09
C ALA A 13 54.02 -17.67 0.03
N GLY A 14 54.03 -16.80 -0.99
CA GLY A 14 53.11 -15.65 -1.12
C GLY A 14 51.99 -15.80 -2.14
N LEU A 15 51.82 -16.95 -2.77
CA LEU A 15 50.77 -17.17 -3.78
C LEU A 15 49.83 -18.33 -3.41
N SER A 16 49.38 -18.40 -2.18
CA SER A 16 48.06 -18.97 -1.91
C SER A 16 47.02 -17.86 -2.13
N VAL A 17 46.81 -17.50 -3.40
CA VAL A 17 45.57 -16.89 -3.82
C VAL A 17 44.51 -17.94 -3.52
N GLY A 18 43.78 -17.75 -2.45
CA GLY A 18 42.62 -18.57 -2.13
C GLY A 18 41.71 -18.55 -3.35
N ALA A 19 41.63 -19.68 -4.06
CA ALA A 19 40.61 -19.89 -5.05
C ALA A 19 39.27 -19.53 -4.40
N GLN A 20 38.45 -18.78 -5.10
CA GLN A 20 37.11 -18.39 -4.66
C GLN A 20 36.41 -19.69 -4.23
N GLU A 21 36.27 -19.90 -2.93
CA GLU A 21 35.55 -21.06 -2.41
C GLU A 21 34.14 -21.00 -2.96
N ASN A 22 33.67 -22.06 -3.62
CA ASN A 22 32.27 -22.23 -4.00
C ASN A 22 31.42 -22.42 -2.74
N LEU A 23 31.21 -21.33 -2.00
CA LEU A 23 30.38 -21.33 -0.82
C LEU A 23 28.92 -21.51 -1.23
N THR A 24 28.31 -22.58 -0.75
CA THR A 24 26.87 -22.76 -0.84
C THR A 24 26.17 -21.79 0.14
N TYR A 25 24.87 -21.51 -0.09
CA TYR A 25 24.09 -20.71 0.86
C TYR A 25 24.15 -21.31 2.26
N GLN A 26 24.52 -20.49 3.23
CA GLN A 26 24.65 -20.91 4.64
C GLN A 26 23.33 -20.61 5.37
N LYS A 27 22.96 -21.47 6.32
CA LYS A 27 21.86 -21.19 7.25
C LYS A 27 22.36 -20.22 8.33
N PRO A 28 21.51 -19.28 8.79
CA PRO A 28 21.85 -18.44 9.91
C PRO A 28 22.01 -19.26 11.20
N PRO A 29 22.64 -18.72 12.25
CA PRO A 29 22.67 -19.34 13.57
C PRO A 29 21.26 -19.72 14.04
N LYS A 30 21.18 -20.76 14.89
CA LYS A 30 19.91 -21.33 15.35
C LYS A 30 18.96 -20.28 15.95
N GLU A 31 19.49 -19.36 16.75
CA GLU A 31 18.73 -18.32 17.42
C GLU A 31 18.04 -17.35 16.43
N ILE A 32 18.69 -17.07 15.31
CA ILE A 32 18.13 -16.26 14.22
C ILE A 32 17.15 -17.11 13.40
N LEU A 33 17.50 -18.36 13.08
CA LEU A 33 16.64 -19.25 12.30
C LEU A 33 15.28 -19.47 12.98
N GLU A 34 15.27 -19.62 14.31
CA GLU A 34 14.02 -19.78 15.10
C GLU A 34 13.13 -18.52 15.11
N LEU A 35 13.63 -17.37 14.67
CA LEU A 35 12.83 -16.14 14.46
C LEU A 35 12.39 -15.96 13.00
N VAL A 36 13.08 -16.62 12.07
CA VAL A 36 12.81 -16.54 10.63
C VAL A 36 11.85 -17.63 10.19
N ASP A 37 12.08 -18.86 10.63
CA ASP A 37 11.31 -20.05 10.24
C ASP A 37 10.13 -20.26 11.20
N VAL A 38 9.23 -19.29 11.22
CA VAL A 38 8.03 -19.29 12.07
C VAL A 38 6.76 -19.14 11.25
N GLN A 39 5.70 -19.80 11.69
CA GLN A 39 4.35 -19.53 11.18
C GLN A 39 3.84 -18.23 11.79
N ARG A 40 3.78 -17.17 11.02
CA ARG A 40 3.18 -15.91 11.45
C ARG A 40 1.66 -16.03 11.57
N ALA A 41 1.06 -15.16 12.40
CA ALA A 41 -0.39 -15.03 12.42
C ALA A 41 -0.91 -14.66 11.02
N PRO A 42 -2.11 -15.14 10.67
CA PRO A 42 -2.71 -14.85 9.37
C PRO A 42 -3.05 -13.37 9.24
N SER A 43 -3.02 -12.85 8.02
CA SER A 43 -3.73 -11.61 7.73
C SER A 43 -5.24 -11.86 7.74
N VAL A 44 -6.00 -10.84 8.17
CA VAL A 44 -7.45 -10.93 8.34
C VAL A 44 -8.14 -10.08 7.30
N SER A 45 -9.03 -10.70 6.50
CA SER A 45 -9.96 -10.00 5.62
C SER A 45 -11.38 -10.13 6.18
N MET A 46 -12.08 -9.01 6.33
CA MET A 46 -13.44 -8.99 6.86
C MET A 46 -14.44 -8.54 5.79
N ASP A 47 -15.66 -9.00 5.92
CA ASP A 47 -16.79 -8.42 5.20
C ASP A 47 -17.09 -7.00 5.73
N SER A 48 -17.87 -6.22 5.00
CA SER A 48 -18.17 -4.82 5.37
C SER A 48 -19.00 -4.68 6.64
N LYS A 49 -19.69 -5.74 7.06
CA LYS A 49 -20.48 -5.79 8.30
C LYS A 49 -19.65 -6.29 9.48
N HIS A 50 -18.39 -6.63 9.26
CA HIS A 50 -17.48 -7.21 10.26
C HIS A 50 -18.04 -8.48 10.96
N MET A 51 -18.87 -9.23 10.23
CA MET A 51 -19.46 -10.48 10.75
C MET A 51 -18.64 -11.70 10.40
N HIS A 52 -17.90 -11.65 9.29
CA HIS A 52 -17.13 -12.75 8.71
C HIS A 52 -15.66 -12.38 8.65
N MET A 53 -14.79 -13.26 9.15
CA MET A 53 -13.33 -13.11 9.11
C MET A 53 -12.74 -14.25 8.29
N LEU A 54 -12.04 -13.92 7.22
CA LEU A 54 -11.21 -14.85 6.48
C LEU A 54 -9.76 -14.68 6.92
N LEU A 55 -9.19 -15.74 7.48
CA LEU A 55 -7.82 -15.79 7.99
C LEU A 55 -6.91 -16.35 6.89
N MET A 56 -5.99 -15.54 6.37
CA MET A 56 -5.14 -15.82 5.23
C MET A 56 -3.72 -16.11 5.70
N TYR A 57 -3.31 -17.38 5.67
CA TYR A 57 -1.99 -17.85 6.10
C TYR A 57 -0.99 -17.78 4.95
N ARG A 58 0.25 -17.42 5.26
CA ARG A 58 1.34 -17.37 4.30
C ARG A 58 2.67 -17.73 4.95
N ASN A 59 3.64 -18.13 4.14
CA ASN A 59 5.02 -18.26 4.60
C ASN A 59 5.58 -16.89 4.99
N ALA A 60 6.50 -16.86 5.95
CA ALA A 60 7.15 -15.61 6.37
C ALA A 60 7.98 -15.00 5.24
N TYR A 61 8.65 -15.83 4.43
CA TYR A 61 9.53 -15.42 3.36
C TYR A 61 9.34 -16.31 2.12
N LYS A 62 9.78 -15.82 0.96
CA LYS A 62 9.93 -16.61 -0.26
C LYS A 62 11.06 -17.61 -0.08
N THR A 63 10.91 -18.79 -0.69
CA THR A 63 11.98 -19.79 -0.75
C THR A 63 13.03 -19.41 -1.78
N LEU A 64 14.21 -20.05 -1.73
CA LEU A 64 15.24 -19.88 -2.76
C LEU A 64 14.70 -20.30 -4.14
N ALA A 65 13.86 -21.32 -4.21
CA ALA A 65 13.21 -21.73 -5.45
C ALA A 65 12.32 -20.61 -6.03
N ASP A 66 11.51 -19.95 -5.18
CA ASP A 66 10.68 -18.82 -5.62
C ASP A 66 11.53 -17.62 -6.09
N LEU A 67 12.68 -17.38 -5.45
CA LEU A 67 13.60 -16.29 -5.79
C LEU A 67 14.44 -16.58 -7.05
N SER A 68 14.60 -17.86 -7.42
CA SER A 68 15.35 -18.28 -8.61
C SER A 68 14.50 -18.38 -9.87
N GLU A 69 13.16 -18.16 -9.77
CA GLU A 69 12.28 -18.16 -10.94
C GLU A 69 12.64 -17.00 -11.88
N THR A 70 12.50 -17.25 -13.19
CA THR A 70 12.78 -16.24 -14.21
C THR A 70 11.89 -15.02 -14.03
N GLU A 71 12.49 -13.85 -14.01
CA GLU A 71 11.81 -12.56 -13.92
C GLU A 71 12.16 -11.69 -15.13
N LEU A 72 11.13 -11.14 -15.79
CA LEU A 72 11.28 -10.08 -16.79
C LEU A 72 10.90 -8.73 -16.18
N LYS A 73 11.76 -7.73 -16.43
CA LYS A 73 11.62 -6.35 -15.95
C LYS A 73 11.30 -5.46 -17.13
N LEU A 74 10.04 -5.05 -17.26
CA LEU A 74 9.52 -4.41 -18.47
C LEU A 74 8.56 -3.28 -18.13
N GLY A 75 8.93 -2.03 -18.42
CA GLY A 75 8.09 -0.86 -18.27
C GLY A 75 7.60 -0.61 -16.84
N GLY A 76 8.42 -0.94 -15.84
CA GLY A 76 8.07 -0.85 -14.41
C GLY A 76 7.43 -2.11 -13.84
N LEU A 77 7.13 -3.11 -14.66
CA LEU A 77 6.61 -4.41 -14.22
C LEU A 77 7.73 -5.42 -13.96
N ARG A 78 7.49 -6.30 -12.98
CA ARG A 78 8.28 -7.51 -12.73
C ARG A 78 7.39 -8.72 -12.92
N ILE A 79 7.63 -9.47 -13.96
CA ILE A 79 6.74 -10.51 -14.46
C ILE A 79 7.45 -11.85 -14.42
N ASN A 80 6.76 -12.87 -13.93
CA ASN A 80 7.14 -14.26 -14.19
C ASN A 80 6.55 -14.68 -15.56
N PRO A 81 7.37 -14.83 -16.61
CA PRO A 81 6.87 -15.05 -17.97
C PRO A 81 6.24 -16.43 -18.15
N LYS A 82 6.54 -17.38 -17.27
CA LYS A 82 6.00 -18.74 -17.31
C LYS A 82 4.58 -18.80 -16.75
N THR A 83 4.34 -18.08 -15.65
CA THR A 83 3.06 -18.15 -14.93
C THR A 83 2.15 -16.96 -15.19
N ASN A 84 2.64 -15.90 -15.84
CA ASN A 84 1.88 -14.70 -16.18
C ASN A 84 1.25 -13.99 -14.97
N ILE A 85 2.04 -13.85 -13.94
CA ILE A 85 1.72 -13.07 -12.74
C ILE A 85 2.97 -12.29 -12.30
N SER A 86 2.79 -11.23 -11.54
CA SER A 86 3.93 -10.50 -10.97
C SER A 86 4.84 -11.43 -10.16
N SER A 87 6.15 -11.39 -10.41
CA SER A 87 7.15 -12.13 -9.64
C SER A 87 7.27 -11.65 -8.19
N THR A 88 6.76 -10.44 -7.88
CA THR A 88 6.80 -9.87 -6.53
C THR A 88 5.65 -10.35 -5.63
N VAL A 89 4.67 -11.08 -6.16
CA VAL A 89 3.53 -11.57 -5.40
C VAL A 89 3.97 -12.42 -4.20
N THR A 90 3.34 -12.17 -3.06
CA THR A 90 3.42 -13.02 -1.87
C THR A 90 2.13 -13.84 -1.77
N TYR A 91 2.28 -15.16 -1.81
CA TYR A 91 1.14 -16.06 -1.85
C TYR A 91 0.59 -16.41 -0.47
N VAL A 92 -0.74 -16.51 -0.39
CA VAL A 92 -1.46 -17.16 0.71
C VAL A 92 -1.47 -18.67 0.41
N ASN A 93 -1.16 -19.49 1.40
CA ASN A 93 -1.06 -20.95 1.25
C ASN A 93 -2.17 -21.73 1.95
N ASN A 94 -2.97 -21.07 2.81
CA ASN A 94 -4.12 -21.66 3.47
C ASN A 94 -5.14 -20.60 3.87
N LEU A 95 -6.41 -20.98 3.93
CA LEU A 95 -7.53 -20.14 4.34
C LEU A 95 -8.29 -20.82 5.48
N LYS A 96 -8.56 -20.08 6.54
CA LYS A 96 -9.55 -20.45 7.56
C LYS A 96 -10.59 -19.35 7.67
N TYR A 97 -11.76 -19.71 8.12
CA TYR A 97 -12.89 -18.82 8.29
C TYR A 97 -13.40 -18.85 9.73
N LYS A 98 -13.88 -17.72 10.23
CA LYS A 98 -14.68 -17.67 11.46
C LYS A 98 -15.68 -16.52 11.41
N LYS A 99 -16.81 -16.67 12.09
CA LYS A 99 -17.64 -15.51 12.43
C LYS A 99 -16.97 -14.71 13.54
N LEU A 100 -17.24 -13.41 13.58
CA LEU A 100 -16.57 -12.51 14.52
C LEU A 100 -16.60 -13.02 15.97
N LYS A 101 -17.72 -13.59 16.42
CA LYS A 101 -17.93 -14.05 17.82
C LYS A 101 -17.63 -15.54 18.05
N ASP A 102 -17.29 -16.31 17.02
CA ASP A 102 -16.92 -17.71 17.18
C ASP A 102 -15.54 -17.81 17.88
N LYS A 103 -15.29 -18.89 18.62
CA LYS A 103 -13.97 -19.10 19.24
C LYS A 103 -12.96 -19.61 18.20
N GLU A 104 -13.30 -20.70 17.54
CA GLU A 104 -12.38 -21.43 16.68
C GLU A 104 -12.63 -21.14 15.19
N PRO A 105 -11.57 -20.96 14.40
CA PRO A 105 -11.70 -20.85 12.97
C PRO A 105 -11.90 -22.21 12.31
N LEU A 106 -12.78 -22.26 11.32
CA LEU A 106 -13.05 -23.44 10.48
C LEU A 106 -12.11 -23.48 9.27
N GLN A 107 -11.66 -24.68 8.90
CA GLN A 107 -10.83 -24.86 7.70
C GLN A 107 -11.70 -24.71 6.44
N VAL A 108 -11.27 -23.89 5.48
CA VAL A 108 -11.85 -23.84 4.14
C VAL A 108 -11.53 -25.14 3.40
N LYS A 109 -12.56 -25.77 2.85
CA LYS A 109 -12.46 -27.03 2.10
C LYS A 109 -12.18 -26.78 0.61
N GLY A 110 -11.68 -27.78 -0.10
CA GLY A 110 -11.52 -27.76 -1.55
C GLY A 110 -10.41 -26.85 -2.08
N LEU A 111 -9.52 -26.33 -1.21
CA LEU A 111 -8.37 -25.54 -1.65
C LEU A 111 -7.44 -26.38 -2.55
N PRO A 112 -6.74 -25.76 -3.52
CA PRO A 112 -5.78 -26.46 -4.34
C PRO A 112 -4.64 -27.05 -3.51
N GLN A 113 -4.13 -28.20 -3.93
CA GLN A 113 -2.90 -28.77 -3.36
C GLN A 113 -1.72 -27.82 -3.63
N ASN A 114 -0.86 -27.59 -2.64
CA ASN A 114 0.25 -26.65 -2.73
C ASN A 114 -0.20 -25.23 -3.13
N ALA A 115 -1.24 -24.73 -2.49
CA ALA A 115 -1.92 -23.48 -2.80
C ALA A 115 -0.94 -22.29 -2.87
N LYS A 116 -0.96 -21.57 -3.99
CA LYS A 116 -0.32 -20.28 -4.20
C LYS A 116 -1.41 -19.24 -4.54
N LEU A 117 -2.15 -18.79 -3.50
CA LEU A 117 -3.35 -17.96 -3.65
C LEU A 117 -3.01 -16.47 -3.62
N ALA A 118 -3.70 -15.71 -4.49
CA ALA A 118 -3.53 -14.25 -4.58
C ALA A 118 -4.81 -13.57 -5.13
N ASN A 119 -4.78 -12.25 -5.32
CA ASN A 119 -5.84 -11.48 -5.99
C ASN A 119 -7.25 -11.70 -5.39
N PHE A 120 -7.34 -11.67 -4.06
CA PHE A 120 -8.61 -11.86 -3.35
C PHE A 120 -9.58 -10.71 -3.58
N SER A 121 -10.86 -11.03 -3.82
CA SER A 121 -11.93 -10.06 -4.05
C SER A 121 -13.26 -10.58 -3.55
N TRP A 122 -13.88 -9.89 -2.56
CA TRP A 122 -15.23 -10.19 -2.11
C TRP A 122 -16.24 -9.93 -3.23
N SER A 123 -17.25 -10.81 -3.35
CA SER A 123 -18.40 -10.53 -4.20
C SER A 123 -19.17 -9.31 -3.71
N PRO A 124 -19.91 -8.60 -4.57
CA PRO A 124 -20.69 -7.44 -4.17
C PRO A 124 -21.69 -7.68 -3.05
N ASP A 125 -22.22 -8.89 -2.94
CA ASP A 125 -23.14 -9.34 -1.89
C ASP A 125 -22.42 -9.96 -0.67
N GLU A 126 -21.07 -10.09 -0.74
CA GLU A 126 -20.20 -10.65 0.30
C GLU A 126 -20.50 -12.12 0.68
N THR A 127 -21.21 -12.85 -0.19
CA THR A 127 -21.45 -14.27 0.01
C THR A 127 -20.35 -15.15 -0.57
N LYS A 128 -19.45 -14.58 -1.38
CA LYS A 128 -18.36 -15.30 -2.04
C LYS A 128 -17.07 -14.51 -2.05
N MET A 129 -15.95 -15.21 -2.20
CA MET A 129 -14.63 -14.63 -2.43
C MET A 129 -14.04 -15.21 -3.71
N ALA A 130 -13.74 -14.36 -4.69
CA ALA A 130 -12.90 -14.74 -5.82
C ALA A 130 -11.42 -14.61 -5.44
N PHE A 131 -10.60 -15.50 -5.93
CA PHE A 131 -9.15 -15.44 -5.79
C PHE A 131 -8.47 -16.19 -6.94
N THR A 132 -7.18 -16.02 -7.08
CA THR A 132 -6.38 -16.75 -8.06
C THR A 132 -5.51 -17.80 -7.37
N ASN A 133 -5.24 -18.90 -8.07
CA ASN A 133 -4.21 -19.87 -7.71
C ASN A 133 -3.16 -19.92 -8.82
N THR A 134 -1.89 -19.80 -8.47
CA THR A 134 -0.77 -19.89 -9.41
C THR A 134 -0.24 -21.30 -9.43
N THR A 135 -0.34 -21.94 -10.60
CA THR A 135 0.21 -23.27 -10.88
C THR A 135 1.63 -23.18 -11.44
N ALA A 136 2.22 -24.30 -11.80
CA ALA A 136 3.53 -24.34 -12.46
C ALA A 136 3.52 -23.72 -13.88
N THR A 137 2.36 -23.54 -14.51
CA THR A 137 2.22 -23.12 -15.91
C THR A 137 1.35 -21.89 -16.14
N GLY A 138 0.67 -21.37 -15.12
CA GLY A 138 -0.21 -20.22 -15.27
C GLY A 138 -1.07 -19.96 -14.04
N VAL A 139 -2.06 -19.09 -14.20
CA VAL A 139 -2.96 -18.62 -13.14
C VAL A 139 -4.39 -19.07 -13.42
N GLU A 140 -5.03 -19.65 -12.42
CA GLU A 140 -6.42 -20.08 -12.38
C GLU A 140 -7.28 -19.09 -11.60
N ALA A 141 -8.56 -18.92 -11.94
CA ALA A 141 -9.56 -18.30 -11.08
C ALA A 141 -10.26 -19.35 -10.21
N TRP A 142 -10.52 -19.01 -8.97
CA TRP A 142 -11.18 -19.83 -7.96
C TRP A 142 -12.27 -19.02 -7.24
N ILE A 143 -13.29 -19.71 -6.74
CA ILE A 143 -14.37 -19.12 -5.92
C ILE A 143 -14.46 -19.89 -4.62
N LEU A 144 -14.45 -19.16 -3.50
CA LEU A 144 -14.87 -19.64 -2.19
C LEU A 144 -16.32 -19.20 -1.96
N ASP A 145 -17.19 -20.14 -1.68
CA ASP A 145 -18.55 -19.91 -1.20
C ASP A 145 -18.51 -19.80 0.34
N ILE A 146 -18.90 -18.66 0.88
CA ILE A 146 -18.80 -18.39 2.32
C ILE A 146 -19.79 -19.21 3.16
N PRO A 147 -21.07 -19.40 2.74
CA PRO A 147 -22.02 -20.26 3.47
C PRO A 147 -21.57 -21.72 3.63
N THR A 148 -20.97 -22.30 2.60
CA THR A 148 -20.54 -23.72 2.62
C THR A 148 -19.09 -23.94 3.02
N LEU A 149 -18.28 -22.87 2.99
CA LEU A 149 -16.81 -22.87 3.16
C LEU A 149 -16.09 -23.80 2.17
N GLU A 150 -16.60 -23.90 0.97
CA GLU A 150 -16.04 -24.73 -0.10
C GLU A 150 -15.45 -23.88 -1.21
N ALA A 151 -14.18 -24.12 -1.54
CA ALA A 151 -13.48 -23.48 -2.64
C ALA A 151 -13.54 -24.38 -3.89
N LYS A 152 -13.80 -23.77 -5.05
CA LYS A 152 -13.88 -24.47 -6.35
C LYS A 152 -13.09 -23.74 -7.42
N LYS A 153 -12.41 -24.51 -8.27
CA LYS A 153 -11.77 -23.98 -9.47
C LYS A 153 -12.84 -23.51 -10.46
N LEU A 154 -12.63 -22.32 -11.02
CA LEU A 154 -13.55 -21.72 -11.99
C LEU A 154 -13.00 -21.76 -13.42
N THR A 155 -11.67 -21.62 -13.60
CA THR A 155 -11.02 -21.60 -14.92
C THR A 155 -9.79 -22.47 -14.93
N GLU A 156 -9.34 -22.86 -16.13
CA GLU A 156 -8.00 -23.39 -16.33
C GLU A 156 -6.94 -22.31 -16.09
N ALA A 157 -5.65 -22.70 -16.08
CA ALA A 157 -4.52 -21.82 -15.80
C ALA A 157 -4.18 -20.89 -16.98
N THR A 158 -5.15 -20.08 -17.40
CA THR A 158 -5.10 -19.24 -18.61
C THR A 158 -5.32 -17.76 -18.33
N LEU A 159 -5.26 -17.32 -17.08
CA LEU A 159 -5.42 -15.91 -16.72
C LEU A 159 -4.13 -15.13 -16.98
N ASN A 160 -4.29 -13.87 -17.39
CA ASN A 160 -3.20 -12.89 -17.42
C ASN A 160 -3.29 -11.97 -16.19
N ALA A 161 -2.44 -12.24 -15.21
CA ALA A 161 -2.33 -11.49 -13.97
C ALA A 161 -1.08 -10.56 -13.92
N ASN A 162 -0.53 -10.19 -15.07
CA ASN A 162 0.66 -9.35 -15.17
C ASN A 162 0.38 -7.89 -14.81
N ILE A 163 -0.84 -7.40 -15.05
CA ILE A 163 -1.27 -6.05 -14.70
C ILE A 163 -2.50 -6.12 -13.78
N GLY A 164 -2.27 -5.90 -12.48
CA GLY A 164 -3.32 -5.82 -11.46
C GLY A 164 -4.12 -7.11 -11.30
N ASN A 165 -5.28 -7.03 -10.63
CA ASN A 165 -6.16 -8.18 -10.42
C ASN A 165 -6.77 -8.64 -11.75
N PRO A 166 -6.64 -9.93 -12.14
CA PRO A 166 -7.20 -10.45 -13.38
C PRO A 166 -8.71 -10.74 -13.31
N VAL A 167 -9.32 -10.65 -12.12
CA VAL A 167 -10.74 -10.95 -11.92
C VAL A 167 -11.49 -9.76 -11.32
N THR A 168 -12.65 -9.44 -11.90
CA THR A 168 -13.51 -8.34 -11.42
C THR A 168 -14.96 -8.82 -11.39
N TRP A 169 -15.65 -8.67 -10.26
CA TRP A 169 -17.03 -9.10 -10.12
C TRP A 169 -18.00 -8.23 -10.93
N PHE A 170 -18.93 -8.87 -11.62
CA PHE A 170 -20.17 -8.21 -12.01
C PHE A 170 -21.00 -7.88 -10.77
N ARG A 171 -21.80 -6.81 -10.86
CA ARG A 171 -22.53 -6.27 -9.69
C ARG A 171 -23.59 -7.24 -9.12
N ASP A 172 -24.15 -8.10 -9.96
CA ASP A 172 -25.11 -9.13 -9.57
C ASP A 172 -24.50 -10.35 -8.86
N ALA A 173 -23.18 -10.35 -8.67
CA ALA A 173 -22.42 -11.43 -8.06
C ALA A 173 -22.54 -12.82 -8.77
N ASN A 174 -23.05 -12.86 -10.02
CA ASN A 174 -23.27 -14.11 -10.76
C ASN A 174 -22.17 -14.46 -11.75
N ALA A 175 -21.25 -13.55 -12.02
CA ALA A 175 -20.16 -13.73 -12.96
C ALA A 175 -18.94 -12.86 -12.60
N LEU A 176 -17.80 -13.22 -13.19
CA LEU A 176 -16.57 -12.45 -13.20
C LEU A 176 -16.28 -11.94 -14.61
N LEU A 177 -15.74 -10.73 -14.72
CA LEU A 177 -15.02 -10.26 -15.89
C LEU A 177 -13.55 -10.62 -15.69
N VAL A 178 -12.98 -11.41 -16.59
CA VAL A 178 -11.68 -12.06 -16.42
C VAL A 178 -10.72 -11.67 -17.53
N LYS A 179 -9.50 -11.32 -17.19
CA LYS A 179 -8.39 -11.10 -18.13
C LYS A 179 -7.79 -12.46 -18.49
N MET A 180 -8.02 -12.92 -19.72
CA MET A 180 -7.53 -14.18 -20.23
C MET A 180 -6.33 -13.98 -21.14
N LEU A 181 -5.42 -14.95 -21.17
CA LEU A 181 -4.34 -14.97 -22.16
C LEU A 181 -4.94 -15.20 -23.55
N PRO A 182 -4.57 -14.40 -24.56
CA PRO A 182 -5.01 -14.61 -25.93
C PRO A 182 -4.51 -15.96 -26.47
N ALA A 183 -5.38 -16.70 -27.19
CA ALA A 183 -5.04 -17.99 -27.78
C ALA A 183 -3.86 -17.90 -28.77
N ASN A 184 -3.78 -16.79 -29.52
CA ASN A 184 -2.75 -16.52 -30.52
C ASN A 184 -1.65 -15.60 -30.01
N ARG A 185 -1.35 -15.65 -28.71
CA ARG A 185 -0.30 -14.82 -28.11
C ARG A 185 1.05 -15.11 -28.78
N PRO A 186 1.79 -14.07 -29.26
CA PRO A 186 3.12 -14.24 -29.80
C PRO A 186 4.08 -14.86 -28.78
N ALA A 187 4.99 -15.70 -29.27
CA ALA A 187 6.08 -16.22 -28.44
C ALA A 187 6.96 -15.07 -27.91
N LEU A 188 7.47 -15.23 -26.71
CA LEU A 188 8.39 -14.25 -26.13
C LEU A 188 9.75 -14.34 -26.83
N ILE A 189 10.34 -13.17 -27.09
CA ILE A 189 11.70 -13.06 -27.64
C ILE A 189 12.69 -13.29 -26.49
N ASN A 190 13.57 -14.29 -26.66
CA ASN A 190 14.68 -14.47 -25.75
C ASN A 190 15.73 -13.38 -25.98
N THR A 191 15.77 -12.39 -25.12
CA THR A 191 16.67 -11.22 -25.27
C THR A 191 18.14 -11.57 -25.08
N ALA A 192 18.47 -12.71 -24.47
CA ALA A 192 19.86 -13.16 -24.29
C ALA A 192 20.48 -13.62 -25.62
N ASP A 193 19.66 -14.23 -26.49
CA ASP A 193 20.10 -14.79 -27.78
C ASP A 193 19.64 -13.98 -28.99
N ALA A 194 18.86 -12.91 -28.76
CA ALA A 194 18.28 -12.13 -29.86
C ALA A 194 19.30 -11.19 -30.49
N ILE A 195 19.32 -11.16 -31.81
CA ILE A 195 20.07 -10.14 -32.55
C ILE A 195 19.34 -8.80 -32.33
N PRO A 196 20.05 -7.73 -31.90
CA PRO A 196 19.46 -6.41 -31.76
C PRO A 196 18.82 -5.93 -33.06
N ALA A 197 17.57 -5.48 -32.99
CA ALA A 197 16.83 -4.97 -34.17
C ALA A 197 17.38 -3.62 -34.68
N GLY A 198 18.36 -3.03 -33.98
CA GLY A 198 19.03 -1.78 -34.29
C GLY A 198 19.61 -1.12 -33.04
N PRO A 199 20.36 -0.03 -33.17
CA PRO A 199 20.86 0.71 -32.03
C PRO A 199 19.70 1.37 -31.28
N THR A 200 19.79 1.42 -29.96
CA THR A 200 18.93 2.30 -29.14
C THR A 200 19.53 3.68 -29.20
N VAL A 201 18.83 4.63 -29.84
CA VAL A 201 19.30 6.02 -29.99
C VAL A 201 18.50 6.87 -29.00
N THR A 202 19.20 7.46 -28.02
CA THR A 202 18.69 8.53 -27.18
C THR A 202 19.24 9.85 -27.68
N VAL A 203 18.35 10.79 -27.98
CA VAL A 203 18.75 12.15 -28.40
C VAL A 203 18.45 13.07 -27.21
N SER A 204 19.49 13.76 -26.73
CA SER A 204 19.32 14.87 -25.79
C SER A 204 19.21 16.17 -26.59
N ASP A 205 18.08 16.84 -26.45
CA ASP A 205 17.84 18.18 -27.05
C ASP A 205 18.28 19.32 -26.11
N GLY A 206 18.97 18.99 -25.00
CA GLY A 206 19.39 19.95 -24.00
C GLY A 206 18.32 20.30 -22.98
N THR A 207 17.12 19.72 -23.09
CA THR A 207 16.06 19.88 -22.07
C THR A 207 16.50 19.19 -20.79
N LYS A 208 16.46 19.90 -19.66
CA LYS A 208 16.77 19.33 -18.36
C LYS A 208 15.59 18.45 -17.92
N ALA A 209 15.73 17.14 -18.07
CA ALA A 209 14.79 16.17 -17.53
C ALA A 209 14.73 16.25 -15.99
N GLN A 210 13.60 15.88 -15.41
CA GLN A 210 13.47 15.73 -13.96
C GLN A 210 14.41 14.62 -13.47
N ASN A 211 15.05 14.83 -12.33
CA ASN A 211 15.82 13.81 -11.61
C ASN A 211 14.88 12.79 -10.94
N ARG A 212 14.12 12.04 -11.75
CA ARG A 212 13.33 10.90 -11.27
C ARG A 212 14.01 9.62 -11.66
N THR A 213 14.24 8.74 -10.69
CA THR A 213 14.77 7.41 -10.95
C THR A 213 13.62 6.45 -11.19
N TYR A 214 13.48 5.97 -12.42
CA TYR A 214 12.56 4.89 -12.75
C TYR A 214 13.30 3.57 -12.82
N GLN A 215 12.68 2.51 -12.29
CA GLN A 215 13.23 1.16 -12.34
C GLN A 215 12.54 0.33 -13.41
N ASP A 216 13.25 -0.72 -13.87
CA ASP A 216 12.69 -1.76 -14.72
C ASP A 216 12.11 -1.23 -16.05
N LEU A 217 12.75 -0.19 -16.63
CA LEU A 217 12.36 0.41 -17.90
C LEU A 217 12.49 -0.56 -19.08
N LEU A 218 11.75 -0.30 -20.17
CA LEU A 218 12.02 -0.91 -21.47
C LEU A 218 13.36 -0.40 -22.00
N LYS A 219 14.10 -1.25 -22.73
CA LYS A 219 15.46 -0.92 -23.18
C LYS A 219 15.59 -0.93 -24.70
N ASN A 220 14.73 -1.65 -25.40
CA ASN A 220 14.83 -1.87 -26.84
C ASN A 220 13.51 -2.40 -27.42
N LYS A 221 13.46 -2.59 -28.73
CA LYS A 221 12.27 -3.09 -29.44
C LYS A 221 11.85 -4.52 -29.05
N ASN A 222 12.78 -5.36 -28.62
CA ASN A 222 12.45 -6.71 -28.14
C ASN A 222 11.72 -6.62 -26.79
N ASP A 223 12.15 -5.71 -25.90
CA ASP A 223 11.44 -5.44 -24.65
C ASP A 223 10.02 -4.89 -24.90
N GLU A 224 9.85 -3.99 -25.90
CA GLU A 224 8.53 -3.52 -26.30
C GLU A 224 7.61 -4.68 -26.76
N ALA A 225 8.13 -5.57 -27.61
CA ALA A 225 7.38 -6.70 -28.12
C ALA A 225 7.00 -7.69 -26.99
N ASN A 226 7.92 -7.97 -26.07
CA ASN A 226 7.67 -8.81 -24.90
C ASN A 226 6.69 -8.14 -23.94
N PHE A 227 6.82 -6.83 -23.69
CA PHE A 227 5.88 -6.06 -22.88
C PHE A 227 4.46 -6.15 -23.45
N GLU A 228 4.29 -5.87 -24.76
CA GLU A 228 3.00 -5.95 -25.43
C GLU A 228 2.40 -7.37 -25.34
N SER A 229 3.20 -8.41 -25.65
CA SER A 229 2.77 -9.80 -25.55
C SER A 229 2.33 -10.19 -24.14
N LEU A 230 3.09 -9.79 -23.10
CA LEU A 230 2.81 -10.14 -21.71
C LEU A 230 1.64 -9.36 -21.10
N THR A 231 1.40 -8.14 -21.56
CA THR A 231 0.36 -7.27 -21.01
C THR A 231 -0.98 -7.36 -21.74
N THR A 232 -1.00 -7.92 -22.95
CA THR A 232 -2.22 -8.12 -23.73
C THR A 232 -3.07 -9.25 -23.15
N SER A 233 -4.36 -8.97 -22.98
CA SER A 233 -5.39 -9.92 -22.51
C SER A 233 -6.65 -9.81 -23.35
N GLU A 234 -7.43 -10.89 -23.41
CA GLU A 234 -8.83 -10.85 -23.83
C GLU A 234 -9.72 -10.72 -22.60
N LEU A 235 -10.80 -9.96 -22.69
CA LEU A 235 -11.80 -9.95 -21.62
C LEU A 235 -12.90 -10.97 -21.89
N GLN A 236 -13.14 -11.85 -20.93
CA GLN A 236 -14.21 -12.83 -20.99
C GLN A 236 -15.09 -12.71 -19.76
N LYS A 237 -16.41 -12.81 -19.96
CA LYS A 237 -17.36 -13.02 -18.88
C LYS A 237 -17.40 -14.49 -18.54
N VAL A 238 -17.13 -14.83 -17.27
CA VAL A 238 -17.13 -16.19 -16.76
C VAL A 238 -18.20 -16.33 -15.68
N THR A 239 -19.20 -17.17 -15.91
CA THR A 239 -20.26 -17.44 -14.91
C THR A 239 -19.72 -18.32 -13.79
N LEU A 240 -20.44 -18.40 -12.65
CA LEU A 240 -20.06 -19.26 -11.53
C LEU A 240 -20.11 -20.77 -11.85
N SER A 241 -20.77 -21.16 -12.96
CA SER A 241 -20.73 -22.52 -13.50
C SER A 241 -19.52 -22.78 -14.41
N GLY A 242 -18.66 -21.77 -14.66
CA GLY A 242 -17.49 -21.88 -15.54
C GLY A 242 -17.79 -21.63 -17.02
N GLN A 243 -19.00 -21.24 -17.39
CA GLN A 243 -19.36 -20.89 -18.77
C GLN A 243 -18.64 -19.57 -19.15
N LYS A 244 -17.98 -19.58 -20.32
CA LYS A 244 -17.19 -18.44 -20.83
C LYS A 244 -17.88 -17.85 -22.05
N SER A 245 -17.90 -16.53 -22.13
CA SER A 245 -18.31 -15.77 -23.32
C SER A 245 -17.37 -14.58 -23.54
N ALA A 246 -17.02 -14.31 -24.80
CA ALA A 246 -16.22 -13.14 -25.16
C ALA A 246 -16.96 -11.87 -24.71
N TRP A 247 -16.20 -10.92 -24.13
CA TRP A 247 -16.74 -9.65 -23.68
C TRP A 247 -16.06 -8.46 -24.39
N ALA A 248 -14.74 -8.47 -24.52
CA ALA A 248 -13.98 -7.50 -25.32
C ALA A 248 -12.73 -8.15 -25.94
N PRO A 249 -12.26 -7.64 -27.12
CA PRO A 249 -11.13 -8.19 -27.84
C PRO A 249 -9.82 -8.03 -27.10
N ALA A 250 -8.74 -8.62 -27.64
CA ALA A 250 -7.40 -8.52 -27.09
C ALA A 250 -6.90 -7.06 -27.06
N ALA A 251 -6.44 -6.60 -25.89
CA ALA A 251 -5.82 -5.31 -25.66
C ALA A 251 -5.00 -5.32 -24.35
N MET A 252 -4.20 -4.30 -24.13
CA MET A 252 -3.40 -4.13 -22.90
C MET A 252 -4.25 -3.47 -21.80
N TYR A 253 -5.10 -4.24 -21.13
CA TYR A 253 -6.04 -3.77 -20.11
C TYR A 253 -5.35 -3.42 -18.80
N SER A 254 -5.24 -2.12 -18.47
CA SER A 254 -4.66 -1.64 -17.22
C SER A 254 -5.69 -1.56 -16.08
N SER A 255 -6.93 -1.13 -16.37
CA SER A 255 -7.96 -0.96 -15.35
C SER A 255 -9.36 -1.34 -15.85
N LEU A 256 -10.15 -1.94 -14.94
CA LEU A 256 -11.56 -2.29 -15.12
C LEU A 256 -12.33 -1.78 -13.91
N SER A 257 -13.29 -0.86 -14.10
CA SER A 257 -14.01 -0.24 -12.99
C SER A 257 -15.50 -0.14 -13.29
N PHE A 258 -16.32 -0.90 -12.56
CA PHE A 258 -17.78 -0.84 -12.66
C PHE A 258 -18.34 0.41 -12.00
N SER A 259 -19.36 1.02 -12.62
CA SER A 259 -20.20 2.02 -11.96
C SER A 259 -20.85 1.43 -10.71
N PRO A 260 -21.23 2.24 -9.70
CA PRO A 260 -21.82 1.74 -8.47
C PRO A 260 -23.03 0.83 -8.68
N ASN A 261 -23.91 1.14 -9.63
CA ASN A 261 -25.06 0.30 -9.98
C ASN A 261 -24.75 -0.87 -10.93
N GLY A 262 -23.51 -0.94 -11.46
CA GLY A 262 -23.07 -2.02 -12.36
C GLY A 262 -23.57 -1.91 -13.80
N THR A 263 -24.24 -0.82 -14.18
CA THR A 263 -24.75 -0.64 -15.55
C THR A 263 -23.65 -0.36 -16.55
N TYR A 264 -22.57 0.32 -16.11
CA TYR A 264 -21.44 0.69 -16.96
C TYR A 264 -20.12 0.20 -16.40
N ILE A 265 -19.14 0.05 -17.28
CA ILE A 265 -17.77 -0.33 -16.95
C ILE A 265 -16.84 0.65 -17.64
N MET A 266 -16.00 1.33 -16.90
CA MET A 266 -14.87 2.07 -17.47
C MET A 266 -13.68 1.12 -17.61
N VAL A 267 -13.20 1.00 -18.83
CA VAL A 267 -12.07 0.15 -19.22
C VAL A 267 -10.95 1.04 -19.71
N THR A 268 -9.78 0.93 -19.10
CA THR A 268 -8.59 1.66 -19.52
C THR A 268 -7.58 0.69 -20.14
N THR A 269 -7.09 1.06 -21.32
CA THR A 269 -6.08 0.29 -22.06
C THR A 269 -4.82 1.12 -22.26
N ILE A 270 -3.65 0.49 -22.15
CA ILE A 270 -2.37 1.07 -22.51
C ILE A 270 -2.29 1.14 -24.05
N GLN A 271 -1.72 2.23 -24.57
CA GLN A 271 -1.55 2.47 -25.99
C GLN A 271 -0.07 2.67 -26.34
N LYS A 272 0.26 2.62 -27.63
CA LYS A 272 1.57 3.04 -28.16
C LYS A 272 1.58 4.57 -28.46
N PRO A 273 2.77 5.19 -28.52
CA PRO A 273 4.12 4.62 -28.37
C PRO A 273 4.49 4.34 -26.90
N PHE A 274 5.38 3.36 -26.68
CA PHE A 274 6.00 3.15 -25.37
C PHE A 274 7.22 4.06 -25.19
N SER A 275 7.77 4.10 -23.97
CA SER A 275 8.94 4.91 -23.62
C SER A 275 10.04 4.06 -22.99
N TYR A 276 11.29 4.50 -23.17
CA TYR A 276 12.48 3.94 -22.53
C TYR A 276 12.94 4.73 -21.30
N ILE A 277 12.27 5.84 -20.98
CA ILE A 277 12.67 6.74 -19.90
C ILE A 277 11.61 6.92 -18.81
N VAL A 278 10.40 6.39 -19.03
CA VAL A 278 9.31 6.36 -18.03
C VAL A 278 8.66 4.99 -17.98
N THR A 279 7.91 4.71 -16.91
CA THR A 279 7.18 3.47 -16.69
C THR A 279 5.77 3.52 -17.27
N LEU A 280 5.08 2.37 -17.28
CA LEU A 280 3.77 2.16 -17.92
C LEU A 280 2.64 3.09 -17.46
N ASP A 281 2.73 3.65 -16.25
CA ASP A 281 1.78 4.62 -15.71
C ASP A 281 1.77 5.95 -16.46
N ARG A 282 2.86 6.23 -17.21
CA ARG A 282 3.01 7.40 -18.07
C ARG A 282 2.88 7.12 -19.56
N PHE A 283 2.69 5.86 -19.94
CA PHE A 283 2.40 5.51 -21.33
C PHE A 283 1.04 6.04 -21.75
N PRO A 284 0.81 6.27 -23.07
CA PRO A 284 -0.49 6.65 -23.57
C PRO A 284 -1.54 5.66 -23.10
N ASN A 285 -2.71 6.14 -22.74
CA ASN A 285 -3.82 5.28 -22.39
C ASN A 285 -5.15 5.83 -22.87
N LYS A 286 -6.10 4.92 -23.04
CA LYS A 286 -7.45 5.22 -23.49
C LYS A 286 -8.46 4.62 -22.54
N SER A 287 -9.34 5.46 -21.99
CA SER A 287 -10.46 5.05 -21.13
C SER A 287 -11.76 5.10 -21.91
N VAL A 288 -12.40 3.95 -22.03
CA VAL A 288 -13.66 3.77 -22.77
C VAL A 288 -14.73 3.28 -21.80
N ILE A 289 -15.93 3.83 -21.91
CA ILE A 289 -17.09 3.37 -21.15
C ILE A 289 -17.85 2.36 -22.01
N TYR A 290 -18.08 1.20 -21.43
CA TYR A 290 -18.92 0.13 -21.98
C TYR A 290 -20.18 -0.02 -21.12
N ASP A 291 -21.22 -0.56 -21.71
CA ASP A 291 -22.32 -1.14 -20.94
C ASP A 291 -21.93 -2.50 -20.35
N ASN A 292 -22.76 -3.07 -19.52
CA ASN A 292 -22.47 -4.34 -18.83
C ASN A 292 -22.48 -5.59 -19.75
N ILE A 293 -22.88 -5.45 -21.02
CA ILE A 293 -22.83 -6.50 -22.02
C ILE A 293 -21.64 -6.35 -22.98
N GLY A 294 -20.79 -5.34 -22.82
CA GLY A 294 -19.58 -5.13 -23.61
C GLY A 294 -19.73 -4.24 -24.84
N LYS A 295 -20.85 -3.53 -24.98
CA LYS A 295 -21.04 -2.54 -26.06
C LYS A 295 -20.41 -1.22 -25.67
N VAL A 296 -19.61 -0.62 -26.57
CA VAL A 296 -19.04 0.71 -26.38
C VAL A 296 -20.13 1.75 -26.28
N VAL A 297 -20.07 2.58 -25.23
CA VAL A 297 -20.94 3.73 -25.04
C VAL A 297 -20.23 4.99 -25.53
N THR A 298 -19.04 5.26 -25.01
CA THR A 298 -18.25 6.44 -25.42
C THR A 298 -16.78 6.30 -25.02
N THR A 299 -15.88 7.00 -25.73
CA THR A 299 -14.53 7.25 -25.26
C THR A 299 -14.57 8.40 -24.26
N PHE A 300 -14.10 8.15 -23.05
CA PHE A 300 -14.14 9.14 -21.97
C PHE A 300 -12.84 9.96 -21.88
N ASN A 301 -11.68 9.32 -22.00
CA ASN A 301 -10.39 9.98 -21.89
C ASN A 301 -9.34 9.31 -22.78
N GLU A 302 -8.48 10.14 -23.38
CA GLU A 302 -7.28 9.71 -24.09
C GLU A 302 -6.10 10.52 -23.57
N LYS A 303 -5.13 9.83 -22.98
CA LYS A 303 -3.96 10.41 -22.36
C LYS A 303 -2.75 10.16 -23.29
N PRO A 304 -1.97 11.19 -23.65
CA PRO A 304 -0.76 11.01 -24.44
C PRO A 304 0.39 10.41 -23.60
N LEU A 305 1.51 10.10 -24.26
CA LEU A 305 2.77 9.78 -23.58
C LEU A 305 3.25 10.99 -22.76
N ILE A 306 3.62 10.76 -21.50
CA ILE A 306 4.10 11.82 -20.60
C ILE A 306 5.53 11.50 -20.16
N GLU A 307 6.50 11.99 -20.91
CA GLU A 307 7.92 11.87 -20.55
C GLU A 307 8.38 13.06 -19.72
N ASP A 308 7.82 14.24 -19.99
CA ASP A 308 8.15 15.48 -19.28
C ASP A 308 7.03 15.91 -18.33
N MET A 309 7.44 16.34 -17.16
CA MET A 309 6.57 16.91 -16.13
C MET A 309 7.21 18.20 -15.58
N PRO A 310 6.42 19.16 -15.10
CA PRO A 310 6.95 20.27 -14.34
C PRO A 310 7.78 19.80 -13.14
N LYS A 311 8.68 20.62 -12.63
CA LYS A 311 9.52 20.29 -11.47
C LYS A 311 8.73 20.33 -10.16
N GLY A 312 9.15 19.51 -9.19
CA GLY A 312 8.61 19.50 -7.84
C GLY A 312 7.63 18.36 -7.57
N PHE A 313 7.43 18.09 -6.29
CA PHE A 313 6.59 16.96 -5.82
C PHE A 313 5.10 17.17 -6.06
N MET A 314 4.67 18.43 -6.26
CA MET A 314 3.26 18.78 -6.52
C MET A 314 2.98 19.00 -8.01
N ALA A 315 3.92 18.58 -8.89
CA ALA A 315 3.72 18.61 -10.34
C ALA A 315 2.69 17.57 -10.76
N GLU A 316 1.74 17.97 -11.60
CA GLU A 316 0.66 17.15 -12.10
C GLU A 316 0.63 17.11 -13.63
N GLU A 317 0.03 16.08 -14.18
CA GLU A 317 -0.24 15.99 -15.60
C GLU A 317 -1.38 16.93 -16.01
N LYS A 318 -1.36 17.33 -17.28
CA LYS A 318 -2.45 18.12 -17.87
C LYS A 318 -3.65 17.23 -18.19
N GLY A 319 -4.86 17.81 -18.06
CA GLY A 319 -6.10 17.12 -18.37
C GLY A 319 -6.65 16.33 -17.20
N ARG A 320 -7.45 15.32 -17.51
CA ARG A 320 -8.21 14.55 -16.52
C ARG A 320 -7.32 13.58 -15.76
N ARG A 321 -7.31 13.69 -14.43
CA ARG A 321 -6.62 12.78 -13.51
C ARG A 321 -7.54 12.33 -12.39
N ASP A 322 -7.16 11.29 -11.64
CA ASP A 322 -7.95 10.71 -10.55
C ASP A 322 -9.37 10.33 -10.96
N ILE A 323 -9.50 9.78 -12.18
CA ILE A 323 -10.78 9.43 -12.75
C ILE A 323 -11.41 8.26 -11.99
N GLY A 324 -12.63 8.43 -11.49
CA GLY A 324 -13.36 7.41 -10.75
C GLY A 324 -14.87 7.58 -10.83
N TRP A 325 -15.59 6.70 -10.13
CA TRP A 325 -17.04 6.77 -9.97
C TRP A 325 -17.39 7.43 -8.64
N ARG A 326 -18.35 8.37 -8.64
CA ARG A 326 -18.94 8.86 -7.40
C ARG A 326 -19.58 7.70 -6.64
N ALA A 327 -19.18 7.50 -5.38
CA ALA A 327 -19.66 6.38 -4.57
C ALA A 327 -21.14 6.50 -4.21
N ASP A 328 -21.68 7.72 -4.13
CA ASP A 328 -23.05 8.06 -3.73
C ASP A 328 -24.03 8.16 -4.90
N LYS A 329 -23.58 7.93 -6.14
CA LYS A 329 -24.39 8.01 -7.36
C LYS A 329 -24.38 6.69 -8.14
N PRO A 330 -25.47 6.36 -8.88
CA PRO A 330 -25.54 5.10 -9.63
C PRO A 330 -24.49 4.99 -10.73
N ALA A 331 -24.26 6.07 -11.51
CA ALA A 331 -23.35 6.09 -12.64
C ALA A 331 -22.93 7.53 -12.98
N THR A 332 -22.11 8.12 -12.15
CA THR A 332 -21.52 9.46 -12.35
C THR A 332 -20.00 9.35 -12.21
N LEU A 333 -19.28 9.74 -13.27
CA LEU A 333 -17.84 9.88 -13.24
C LEU A 333 -17.43 11.15 -12.54
N VAL A 334 -16.26 11.14 -11.94
CA VAL A 334 -15.59 12.27 -11.28
C VAL A 334 -14.11 12.26 -11.61
N TRP A 335 -13.51 13.43 -11.75
CA TRP A 335 -12.07 13.59 -11.98
C TRP A 335 -11.61 14.98 -11.55
N ALA A 336 -10.29 15.17 -11.42
CA ALA A 336 -9.68 16.46 -11.16
C ALA A 336 -8.90 16.96 -12.39
N GLU A 337 -8.82 18.29 -12.55
CA GLU A 337 -7.96 18.95 -13.54
C GLU A 337 -7.16 20.08 -12.87
N ALA A 338 -5.89 20.20 -13.24
CA ALA A 338 -5.00 21.22 -12.69
C ALA A 338 -5.25 22.59 -13.35
N LEU A 339 -5.52 23.62 -12.54
CA LEU A 339 -5.78 25.00 -13.01
C LEU A 339 -4.51 25.82 -13.25
N ASP A 340 -3.36 25.33 -12.74
CA ASP A 340 -2.02 25.90 -12.97
C ASP A 340 -1.26 25.19 -14.09
N GLY A 341 -1.96 24.40 -14.91
CA GLY A 341 -1.33 23.59 -15.95
C GLY A 341 -0.45 22.46 -15.45
N GLY A 342 -0.60 22.08 -14.16
CA GLY A 342 0.19 21.07 -13.49
C GLY A 342 1.55 21.55 -12.97
N ASP A 343 1.89 22.82 -13.16
CA ASP A 343 3.15 23.39 -12.70
C ASP A 343 2.99 24.05 -11.31
N PRO A 344 3.59 23.48 -10.26
CA PRO A 344 3.50 24.05 -8.91
C PRO A 344 4.18 25.41 -8.77
N ALA A 345 5.04 25.83 -9.70
CA ALA A 345 5.67 27.15 -9.73
C ALA A 345 4.71 28.27 -10.17
N VAL A 346 3.62 27.92 -10.87
CA VAL A 346 2.59 28.90 -11.27
C VAL A 346 1.71 29.22 -10.07
N GLU A 347 1.65 30.50 -9.70
CA GLU A 347 0.80 30.97 -8.61
C GLU A 347 -0.65 31.19 -9.10
N VAL A 348 -1.59 30.50 -8.48
CA VAL A 348 -3.02 30.59 -8.75
C VAL A 348 -3.81 30.53 -7.43
N PRO A 349 -5.02 31.13 -7.37
CA PRO A 349 -5.81 31.09 -6.14
C PRO A 349 -6.39 29.70 -5.83
N PHE A 350 -6.55 28.86 -6.85
CA PHE A 350 -6.99 27.47 -6.75
C PHE A 350 -6.13 26.62 -7.68
N ARG A 351 -5.62 25.51 -7.16
CA ARG A 351 -4.72 24.60 -7.88
C ARG A 351 -5.48 23.61 -8.75
N ASP A 352 -6.61 23.11 -8.27
CA ASP A 352 -7.38 22.09 -8.98
C ASP A 352 -8.88 22.41 -8.98
N GLU A 353 -9.58 21.89 -9.97
CA GLU A 353 -11.04 21.82 -10.02
C GLU A 353 -11.48 20.38 -10.21
N VAL A 354 -12.49 19.97 -9.47
CA VAL A 354 -13.10 18.66 -9.58
C VAL A 354 -14.34 18.75 -10.43
N PHE A 355 -14.45 17.87 -11.41
CA PHE A 355 -15.56 17.78 -12.35
C PHE A 355 -16.32 16.48 -12.21
N GLU A 356 -17.58 16.49 -12.66
CA GLU A 356 -18.36 15.27 -12.79
C GLU A 356 -19.09 15.20 -14.14
N LEU A 357 -19.43 13.95 -14.54
CA LEU A 357 -20.25 13.68 -15.72
C LEU A 357 -21.15 12.46 -15.44
N THR A 358 -22.45 12.67 -15.50
CA THR A 358 -23.45 11.63 -15.24
C THR A 358 -23.83 10.90 -16.53
N ALA A 359 -24.15 9.60 -16.40
CA ALA A 359 -24.71 8.83 -17.51
C ALA A 359 -25.92 9.53 -18.15
N PRO A 360 -26.09 9.46 -19.49
CA PRO A 360 -25.39 8.62 -20.47
C PRO A 360 -24.07 9.21 -21.01
N PHE A 361 -23.41 10.16 -20.33
CA PHE A 361 -22.09 10.76 -20.62
C PHE A 361 -22.01 11.60 -21.89
N ASN A 362 -23.12 12.10 -22.39
CA ASN A 362 -23.25 12.96 -23.58
C ASN A 362 -23.45 14.44 -23.25
N GLY A 363 -23.54 14.78 -21.97
CA GLY A 363 -23.65 16.16 -21.51
C GLY A 363 -22.30 16.86 -21.39
N ALA A 364 -22.33 18.15 -21.02
CA ALA A 364 -21.11 18.88 -20.64
C ALA A 364 -20.68 18.49 -19.21
N PRO A 365 -19.38 18.38 -18.95
CA PRO A 365 -18.86 18.23 -17.59
C PRO A 365 -19.30 19.40 -16.70
N ARG A 366 -19.61 19.11 -15.44
CA ARG A 366 -19.96 20.11 -14.42
C ARG A 366 -18.83 20.22 -13.40
N GLY A 367 -18.24 21.41 -13.25
CA GLY A 367 -17.35 21.72 -12.14
C GLY A 367 -18.13 21.72 -10.83
N ILE A 368 -17.63 21.04 -9.81
CA ILE A 368 -18.34 20.88 -8.52
C ILE A 368 -17.63 21.55 -7.36
N VAL A 369 -16.29 21.60 -7.37
CA VAL A 369 -15.51 22.22 -6.30
C VAL A 369 -14.08 22.53 -6.77
N LYS A 370 -13.51 23.63 -6.24
CA LYS A 370 -12.10 23.99 -6.42
C LYS A 370 -11.33 23.83 -5.12
N THR A 371 -10.05 23.46 -5.21
CA THR A 371 -9.14 23.31 -4.07
C THR A 371 -8.04 24.34 -4.09
N ILE A 372 -7.62 24.81 -2.92
CA ILE A 372 -6.52 25.77 -2.77
C ILE A 372 -5.18 25.08 -3.08
N ASN A 373 -4.99 23.88 -2.55
CA ASN A 373 -3.84 23.01 -2.80
C ASN A 373 -4.18 21.94 -3.84
N ARG A 374 -3.31 20.94 -4.05
CA ARG A 374 -3.61 19.78 -4.91
C ARG A 374 -4.70 18.91 -4.31
N TYR A 375 -5.69 18.60 -5.11
CA TYR A 375 -6.73 17.63 -4.79
C TYR A 375 -6.14 16.31 -4.33
N SER A 376 -6.64 15.78 -3.21
CA SER A 376 -6.17 14.54 -2.60
C SER A 376 -7.25 13.45 -2.52
N GLY A 377 -8.53 13.82 -2.53
CA GLY A 377 -9.64 12.86 -2.52
C GLY A 377 -10.95 13.40 -1.97
N ILE A 378 -12.02 12.67 -2.24
CA ILE A 378 -13.37 12.97 -1.74
C ILE A 378 -13.96 11.75 -1.05
N THR A 379 -14.49 11.95 0.16
CA THR A 379 -15.41 11.02 0.82
C THR A 379 -16.83 11.52 0.61
N TRP A 380 -17.59 10.81 -0.24
CA TRP A 380 -18.96 11.14 -0.57
C TRP A 380 -19.89 10.79 0.59
N GLY A 381 -20.82 11.65 0.91
CA GLY A 381 -21.87 11.39 1.90
C GLY A 381 -23.24 11.18 1.23
N ASN A 382 -23.71 12.21 0.60
CA ASN A 382 -24.98 12.22 -0.16
C ASN A 382 -25.01 13.44 -1.10
N ASP A 383 -26.16 13.73 -1.70
CA ASP A 383 -26.36 14.85 -2.63
C ASP A 383 -26.01 16.23 -2.06
N ALA A 384 -26.06 16.40 -0.74
CA ALA A 384 -25.85 17.69 -0.09
C ALA A 384 -24.50 17.78 0.65
N ILE A 385 -23.82 16.66 0.88
CA ILE A 385 -22.65 16.60 1.77
C ILE A 385 -21.59 15.70 1.19
N ALA A 386 -20.39 16.23 1.05
CA ALA A 386 -19.16 15.48 0.81
C ALA A 386 -18.01 16.14 1.58
N ILE A 387 -17.02 15.34 1.93
CA ILE A 387 -15.76 15.78 2.56
C ILE A 387 -14.66 15.65 1.51
N LEU A 388 -13.93 16.74 1.27
CA LEU A 388 -12.81 16.80 0.34
C LEU A 388 -11.54 17.13 1.10
N SER A 389 -10.40 16.58 0.67
CA SER A 389 -9.09 16.95 1.17
C SER A 389 -8.19 17.41 0.03
N ASP A 390 -7.35 18.40 0.32
CA ASP A 390 -6.22 18.80 -0.50
C ASP A 390 -4.93 18.81 0.31
N ASN A 391 -3.78 18.79 -0.37
CA ASN A 391 -2.49 18.88 0.29
C ASN A 391 -1.47 19.71 -0.49
N TRP A 392 -0.43 20.19 0.22
CA TRP A 392 0.71 20.88 -0.37
C TRP A 392 2.01 20.43 0.27
N TRP A 393 2.84 19.74 -0.50
CA TRP A 393 4.08 19.15 -0.01
C TRP A 393 5.05 20.16 0.60
N ASN A 394 5.28 21.29 -0.06
CA ASN A 394 6.31 22.23 0.35
C ASN A 394 6.07 22.84 1.74
N THR A 395 4.81 22.94 2.16
CA THR A 395 4.41 23.44 3.48
C THR A 395 3.90 22.35 4.41
N ARG A 396 3.83 21.10 3.93
CA ARG A 396 3.22 19.96 4.65
C ARG A 396 1.76 20.22 5.05
N ASN A 397 1.09 21.16 4.38
CA ASN A 397 -0.28 21.58 4.69
C ASN A 397 -1.31 20.60 4.11
N VAL A 398 -2.34 20.33 4.90
CA VAL A 398 -3.59 19.66 4.48
C VAL A 398 -4.76 20.53 4.87
N LYS A 399 -5.69 20.70 3.92
CA LYS A 399 -7.01 21.29 4.20
C LYS A 399 -8.10 20.25 3.97
N THR A 400 -9.03 20.20 4.89
CA THR A 400 -10.24 19.39 4.75
C THR A 400 -11.44 20.29 4.63
N TYR A 401 -12.27 20.04 3.62
CA TYR A 401 -13.45 20.84 3.30
C TYR A 401 -14.71 20.01 3.44
N ILE A 402 -15.79 20.68 3.85
CA ILE A 402 -17.14 20.19 3.64
C ILE A 402 -17.81 21.02 2.53
N PHE A 403 -18.47 20.36 1.60
CA PHE A 403 -19.15 21.05 0.51
C PHE A 403 -20.44 20.36 0.08
N ASN A 404 -21.27 21.07 -0.67
CA ASN A 404 -22.48 20.54 -1.27
C ASN A 404 -22.21 20.14 -2.72
N PRO A 405 -22.15 18.82 -3.05
CA PRO A 405 -21.86 18.39 -4.42
C PRO A 405 -22.94 18.79 -5.44
N SER A 406 -24.18 19.03 -5.01
CA SER A 406 -25.28 19.41 -5.89
C SER A 406 -25.37 20.93 -6.15
N ASP A 407 -24.69 21.74 -5.36
CA ASP A 407 -24.69 23.20 -5.45
C ASP A 407 -23.29 23.78 -5.50
N ALA A 408 -22.73 23.87 -6.70
CA ALA A 408 -21.39 24.42 -6.93
C ALA A 408 -21.29 25.95 -6.67
N SER A 409 -22.43 26.67 -6.53
CA SER A 409 -22.44 28.09 -6.18
C SER A 409 -22.10 28.31 -4.70
N ARG A 410 -22.35 27.34 -3.87
CA ARG A 410 -22.03 27.35 -2.44
C ARG A 410 -20.56 27.07 -2.23
N LYS A 411 -19.85 28.04 -1.66
CA LYS A 411 -18.43 27.89 -1.35
C LYS A 411 -18.19 26.70 -0.40
N PRO A 412 -17.15 25.88 -0.66
CA PRO A 412 -16.72 24.88 0.30
C PRO A 412 -16.24 25.54 1.59
N GLU A 413 -16.51 24.90 2.73
CA GLU A 413 -16.15 25.38 4.05
C GLU A 413 -14.97 24.56 4.58
N ILE A 414 -13.88 25.22 4.95
CA ILE A 414 -12.70 24.55 5.54
C ILE A 414 -13.05 24.15 6.98
N ILE A 415 -12.94 22.88 7.30
CA ILE A 415 -13.20 22.32 8.63
C ILE A 415 -11.92 21.85 9.35
N ALA A 416 -10.82 21.70 8.63
CA ALA A 416 -9.49 21.49 9.18
C ALA A 416 -8.45 22.12 8.24
N ASP A 417 -7.41 22.71 8.83
CA ASP A 417 -6.26 23.31 8.14
C ASP A 417 -5.04 23.13 9.05
N TYR A 418 -4.15 22.22 8.69
CA TYR A 418 -3.06 21.81 9.58
C TYR A 418 -1.84 21.29 8.81
N ASN A 419 -0.71 21.20 9.51
CA ASN A 419 0.49 20.52 9.03
C ASN A 419 0.33 19.02 9.29
N TYR A 420 0.32 18.17 8.24
CA TYR A 420 0.16 16.71 8.40
C TYR A 420 1.34 16.02 9.11
N GLN A 421 2.47 16.70 9.29
CA GLN A 421 3.58 16.22 10.10
C GLN A 421 3.38 16.50 11.60
N ASP A 422 2.46 17.41 11.96
CA ASP A 422 2.05 17.66 13.33
C ASP A 422 1.02 16.62 13.79
N VAL A 423 1.53 15.46 14.19
CA VAL A 423 0.69 14.31 14.60
C VAL A 423 -0.06 14.56 15.91
N TYR A 424 0.36 15.54 16.72
CA TYR A 424 -0.34 15.88 17.96
C TYR A 424 -1.62 16.71 17.70
N SER A 425 -1.68 17.38 16.55
CA SER A 425 -2.85 18.15 16.09
C SER A 425 -3.73 17.41 15.09
N ASP A 426 -3.42 16.13 14.78
CA ASP A 426 -4.18 15.33 13.80
C ASP A 426 -5.66 15.28 14.19
N PRO A 427 -6.57 15.81 13.33
CA PRO A 427 -8.01 15.84 13.61
C PRO A 427 -8.69 14.48 13.51
N GLY A 428 -7.99 13.45 13.04
CA GLY A 428 -8.53 12.14 12.69
C GLY A 428 -9.16 12.07 11.31
N ASN A 429 -9.52 10.85 10.91
CA ASN A 429 -10.10 10.53 9.61
C ASN A 429 -11.59 10.22 9.74
N PHE A 430 -12.39 10.70 8.79
CA PHE A 430 -13.81 10.40 8.76
C PHE A 430 -14.06 8.91 8.51
N ASP A 431 -14.88 8.30 9.36
CA ASP A 431 -15.31 6.93 9.24
C ASP A 431 -16.30 6.75 8.07
N THR A 432 -16.29 5.57 7.46
CA THR A 432 -17.10 5.25 6.28
C THR A 432 -17.89 3.97 6.46
N LYS A 433 -19.02 3.87 5.75
CA LYS A 433 -19.84 2.66 5.66
C LYS A 433 -20.25 2.37 4.23
N ARG A 434 -20.59 1.13 3.92
CA ARG A 434 -21.12 0.77 2.59
C ARG A 434 -22.57 1.21 2.42
N ASN A 435 -22.84 1.76 1.24
CA ASN A 435 -24.20 2.08 0.78
C ASN A 435 -24.85 0.90 0.03
N GLN A 436 -26.05 1.12 -0.54
CA GLN A 436 -26.80 0.11 -1.30
C GLN A 436 -26.04 -0.43 -2.53
N TRP A 437 -25.04 0.27 -3.02
CA TRP A 437 -24.17 -0.19 -4.11
C TRP A 437 -22.86 -0.82 -3.62
N GLY A 438 -22.72 -1.05 -2.30
CA GLY A 438 -21.50 -1.57 -1.70
C GLY A 438 -20.29 -0.65 -1.84
N ARG A 439 -20.51 0.64 -2.09
CA ARG A 439 -19.46 1.66 -2.12
C ARG A 439 -19.34 2.30 -0.76
N TYR A 440 -18.11 2.65 -0.36
CA TYR A 440 -17.88 3.35 0.88
C TYR A 440 -18.29 4.81 0.74
N VAL A 441 -19.14 5.26 1.66
CA VAL A 441 -19.59 6.63 1.81
C VAL A 441 -19.44 7.05 3.27
N LEU A 442 -19.46 8.34 3.54
CA LEU A 442 -19.35 8.90 4.88
C LEU A 442 -20.34 8.22 5.84
N ASN A 443 -19.85 7.72 6.96
CA ASN A 443 -20.71 7.13 7.98
C ASN A 443 -21.44 8.23 8.74
N MET A 444 -22.70 8.40 8.42
CA MET A 444 -23.55 9.45 8.98
C MET A 444 -24.78 8.87 9.65
N GLU A 445 -25.15 9.46 10.80
CA GLU A 445 -26.45 9.31 11.46
C GLU A 445 -27.09 10.68 11.69
N GLY A 446 -28.10 11.01 10.90
CA GLY A 446 -28.66 12.35 10.87
C GLY A 446 -27.62 13.38 10.44
N ASN A 447 -27.32 14.35 11.30
CA ASN A 447 -26.27 15.36 11.05
C ASN A 447 -24.90 14.99 11.63
N ASN A 448 -24.74 13.81 12.21
CA ASN A 448 -23.50 13.41 12.85
C ASN A 448 -22.69 12.49 11.93
N ALA A 449 -21.43 12.84 11.69
CA ALA A 449 -20.39 11.98 11.16
C ALA A 449 -19.43 11.59 12.28
N TYR A 450 -18.57 10.62 12.04
CA TYR A 450 -17.62 10.13 13.04
C TYR A 450 -16.20 10.19 12.51
N LEU A 451 -15.24 10.49 13.41
CA LEU A 451 -13.81 10.46 13.11
C LEU A 451 -13.11 9.51 14.06
N THR A 452 -12.09 8.84 13.54
CA THR A 452 -11.16 8.06 14.34
C THR A 452 -9.75 8.62 14.15
N GLY A 453 -8.95 8.64 15.21
CA GLY A 453 -7.57 9.12 15.13
C GLY A 453 -6.65 8.38 16.08
N ASP A 454 -5.34 8.42 15.79
CA ASP A 454 -4.30 7.74 16.57
C ASP A 454 -4.03 8.39 17.92
N GLY A 455 -4.34 9.68 18.06
CA GLY A 455 -4.29 10.40 19.34
C GLY A 455 -2.90 10.49 19.95
N PHE A 456 -1.87 10.73 19.14
CA PHE A 456 -0.52 10.99 19.65
C PHE A 456 -0.50 12.27 20.47
N THR A 457 0.26 12.24 21.56
CA THR A 457 0.48 13.35 22.50
C THR A 457 1.88 13.25 23.09
N PRO A 458 2.41 14.31 23.75
CA PRO A 458 3.67 14.21 24.50
C PRO A 458 3.68 13.11 25.59
N LYS A 459 2.49 12.68 26.04
CA LYS A 459 2.30 11.65 27.10
C LYS A 459 2.17 10.23 26.54
N GLY A 460 2.01 10.07 25.22
CA GLY A 460 1.81 8.78 24.57
C GLY A 460 0.71 8.81 23.52
N GLN A 461 0.33 7.64 23.05
CA GLN A 461 -0.68 7.42 22.03
C GLN A 461 -2.01 6.98 22.68
N PHE A 462 -3.07 7.76 22.45
CA PHE A 462 -4.40 7.53 23.00
C PHE A 462 -5.45 7.65 21.88
N PRO A 463 -5.67 6.59 21.08
CA PRO A 463 -6.64 6.58 19.99
C PRO A 463 -8.01 7.05 20.44
N PHE A 464 -8.72 7.72 19.51
CA PHE A 464 -9.99 8.37 19.85
C PHE A 464 -11.07 8.17 18.80
N ILE A 465 -12.31 8.41 19.23
CA ILE A 465 -13.49 8.53 18.36
C ILE A 465 -14.17 9.85 18.70
N ASP A 466 -14.33 10.71 17.69
CA ASP A 466 -15.08 11.95 17.77
C ASP A 466 -16.37 11.86 16.95
N GLN A 467 -17.43 12.45 17.47
CA GLN A 467 -18.63 12.81 16.73
C GLN A 467 -18.47 14.22 16.19
N PHE A 468 -18.72 14.40 14.90
CA PHE A 468 -18.70 15.67 14.21
C PHE A 468 -20.09 16.06 13.75
N ASP A 469 -20.65 17.13 14.29
CA ASP A 469 -21.92 17.69 13.85
C ASP A 469 -21.71 18.52 12.57
N ILE A 470 -22.27 18.05 11.47
CA ILE A 470 -22.07 18.63 10.13
C ILE A 470 -22.63 20.05 10.01
N LYS A 471 -23.68 20.40 10.77
CA LYS A 471 -24.28 21.74 10.74
C LYS A 471 -23.48 22.75 11.56
N THR A 472 -23.15 22.38 12.80
CA THR A 472 -22.48 23.29 13.74
C THR A 472 -20.96 23.20 13.67
N LYS A 473 -20.41 22.20 12.97
CA LYS A 473 -18.97 21.88 12.89
C LYS A 473 -18.33 21.55 14.24
N LYS A 474 -19.15 21.28 15.24
CA LYS A 474 -18.67 20.95 16.59
C LYS A 474 -18.22 19.50 16.64
N LYS A 475 -17.03 19.29 17.21
CA LYS A 475 -16.52 17.95 17.60
C LYS A 475 -16.89 17.65 19.05
N THR A 476 -17.29 16.41 19.31
CA THR A 476 -17.55 15.89 20.67
C THR A 476 -16.81 14.57 20.81
N ARG A 477 -15.87 14.46 21.77
CA ARG A 477 -15.13 13.24 22.06
C ARG A 477 -16.07 12.20 22.64
N LEU A 478 -16.29 11.09 21.92
CA LEU A 478 -17.07 9.95 22.38
C LEU A 478 -16.23 8.92 23.11
N TYR A 479 -15.00 8.74 22.66
CA TYR A 479 -14.06 7.79 23.23
C TYR A 479 -12.64 8.31 23.13
N GLN A 480 -11.84 8.02 24.12
CA GLN A 480 -10.39 8.12 24.07
C GLN A 480 -9.80 6.98 24.89
N SER A 481 -8.85 6.25 24.30
CA SER A 481 -8.07 5.21 24.98
C SER A 481 -7.35 5.80 26.19
N LYS A 482 -7.23 4.98 27.25
CA LYS A 482 -6.50 5.34 28.49
C LYS A 482 -5.39 4.35 28.81
N TYR A 483 -5.13 3.40 27.90
CA TYR A 483 -4.12 2.39 28.13
C TYR A 483 -2.71 2.98 28.08
N THR A 484 -1.90 2.63 29.09
CA THR A 484 -0.49 2.99 29.18
C THR A 484 0.41 1.73 29.19
N ASP A 485 -0.19 0.57 29.41
CA ASP A 485 0.46 -0.75 29.48
C ASP A 485 0.37 -1.54 28.17
N ARG A 486 -0.42 -1.06 27.22
CA ARG A 486 -0.64 -1.66 25.90
C ARG A 486 -0.96 -0.59 24.87
N LYS A 487 -0.78 -0.93 23.61
CA LYS A 487 -1.26 -0.14 22.48
C LYS A 487 -2.65 -0.64 22.07
N GLU A 488 -3.56 0.27 21.84
CA GLU A 488 -4.84 0.05 21.20
C GLU A 488 -4.84 0.73 19.82
N SER A 489 -5.40 0.05 18.82
CA SER A 489 -5.66 0.63 17.49
C SER A 489 -7.13 0.42 17.15
N ILE A 490 -7.83 1.49 16.76
CA ILE A 490 -9.25 1.42 16.37
C ILE A 490 -9.31 0.99 14.91
N ASN A 491 -9.90 -0.18 14.63
CA ASN A 491 -10.02 -0.72 13.28
C ASN A 491 -11.34 -0.33 12.61
N SER A 492 -12.45 -0.33 13.35
CA SER A 492 -13.77 0.00 12.80
C SER A 492 -14.80 0.29 13.88
N ILE A 493 -15.76 1.13 13.56
CA ILE A 493 -16.96 1.37 14.36
C ILE A 493 -18.02 0.33 13.94
N LEU A 494 -18.32 -0.64 14.81
CA LEU A 494 -19.31 -1.69 14.55
C LEU A 494 -20.74 -1.19 14.75
N ASP A 495 -20.98 -0.55 15.88
CA ASP A 495 -22.27 0.03 16.25
C ASP A 495 -22.07 1.17 17.27
N ILE A 496 -22.10 2.39 16.80
CA ILE A 496 -21.84 3.56 17.66
C ILE A 496 -22.91 3.74 18.74
N LYS A 497 -24.19 3.36 18.45
CA LYS A 497 -25.29 3.48 19.43
C LYS A 497 -25.08 2.55 20.60
N LYS A 498 -24.63 1.32 20.36
CA LYS A 498 -24.26 0.37 21.41
C LYS A 498 -22.88 0.67 22.00
N GLY A 499 -22.06 1.47 21.32
CA GLY A 499 -20.67 1.77 21.67
C GLY A 499 -19.74 0.60 21.35
N GLU A 500 -20.07 -0.23 20.36
CA GLU A 500 -19.25 -1.37 19.95
C GLU A 500 -18.27 -0.96 18.83
N VAL A 501 -16.99 -1.18 19.08
CA VAL A 501 -15.89 -0.93 18.14
C VAL A 501 -14.99 -2.15 18.04
N LEU A 502 -14.46 -2.40 16.85
CA LEU A 502 -13.41 -3.40 16.65
C LEU A 502 -12.07 -2.70 16.85
N VAL A 503 -11.28 -3.25 17.75
CA VAL A 503 -9.94 -2.74 18.05
C VAL A 503 -8.92 -3.87 17.97
N GLN A 504 -7.68 -3.52 17.69
CA GLN A 504 -6.54 -4.39 17.87
C GLN A 504 -5.78 -3.93 19.11
N MET A 505 -5.40 -4.86 19.98
CA MET A 505 -4.60 -4.59 21.17
C MET A 505 -3.33 -5.43 21.16
N GLU A 506 -2.23 -4.80 21.56
CA GLU A 506 -0.92 -5.41 21.65
C GLU A 506 -0.11 -4.82 22.79
N SER A 507 0.95 -5.50 23.21
CA SER A 507 2.00 -4.92 24.02
C SER A 507 3.35 -5.53 23.62
N LYS A 508 4.45 -5.02 24.19
CA LYS A 508 5.77 -5.59 23.94
C LYS A 508 5.85 -7.12 24.19
N ASN A 509 4.98 -7.67 25.05
CA ASN A 509 4.93 -9.09 25.39
C ASN A 509 3.64 -9.79 24.93
N GLN A 510 2.63 -9.05 24.48
CA GLN A 510 1.35 -9.61 24.03
C GLN A 510 1.22 -9.43 22.53
N TYR A 511 1.14 -10.55 21.80
CA TYR A 511 0.94 -10.56 20.36
C TYR A 511 -0.37 -9.85 19.98
N PRO A 512 -0.40 -9.06 18.89
CA PRO A 512 -1.61 -8.35 18.47
C PRO A 512 -2.78 -9.26 18.22
N ASN A 513 -3.91 -8.95 18.85
CA ASN A 513 -5.17 -9.65 18.70
C ASN A 513 -6.34 -8.67 18.55
N TYR A 514 -7.41 -9.12 17.91
CA TYR A 514 -8.63 -8.33 17.76
C TYR A 514 -9.56 -8.48 18.95
N TYR A 515 -10.22 -7.39 19.31
CA TYR A 515 -11.18 -7.29 20.40
C TYR A 515 -12.40 -6.49 19.95
N ILE A 516 -13.58 -6.83 20.45
CA ILE A 516 -14.73 -5.94 20.47
C ILE A 516 -14.65 -5.14 21.77
N ASN A 517 -14.39 -3.83 21.67
CA ASN A 517 -14.39 -2.95 22.82
C ASN A 517 -15.73 -2.21 22.92
N ASN A 518 -16.35 -2.24 24.09
CA ASN A 518 -17.49 -1.37 24.36
C ASN A 518 -16.97 -0.05 24.96
N ILE A 519 -16.94 0.99 24.15
CA ILE A 519 -16.35 2.29 24.51
C ILE A 519 -17.04 2.99 25.68
N LYS A 520 -18.33 2.69 25.93
CA LYS A 520 -19.10 3.22 27.08
C LYS A 520 -18.70 2.56 28.40
N LYS A 521 -18.37 1.27 28.35
CA LYS A 521 -18.01 0.44 29.52
C LYS A 521 -16.50 0.24 29.63
N GLN A 522 -15.73 0.53 28.58
CA GLN A 522 -14.29 0.28 28.45
C GLN A 522 -13.92 -1.17 28.81
N LYS A 523 -14.71 -2.11 28.29
CA LYS A 523 -14.55 -3.55 28.54
C LYS A 523 -14.35 -4.29 27.22
N PRO A 524 -13.10 -4.59 26.82
CA PRO A 524 -12.80 -5.34 25.61
C PRO A 524 -13.10 -6.83 25.81
N THR A 525 -13.62 -7.45 24.75
CA THR A 525 -13.81 -8.90 24.63
C THR A 525 -12.97 -9.41 23.50
N GLN A 526 -12.06 -10.33 23.77
CA GLN A 526 -11.13 -10.89 22.77
C GLN A 526 -11.88 -11.71 21.72
N VAL A 527 -11.49 -11.49 20.45
CA VAL A 527 -12.09 -12.11 19.26
C VAL A 527 -11.14 -13.10 18.59
N THR A 528 -9.84 -12.79 18.57
CA THR A 528 -8.81 -13.67 18.02
C THR A 528 -7.82 -14.08 19.10
N PHE A 529 -7.17 -15.23 18.90
CA PHE A 529 -6.25 -15.82 19.88
C PHE A 529 -4.95 -16.21 19.17
N PHE A 530 -4.36 -15.25 18.45
CA PHE A 530 -3.08 -15.47 17.77
C PHE A 530 -1.96 -15.55 18.79
N GLU A 531 -1.15 -16.58 18.69
CA GLU A 531 0.00 -16.78 19.57
C GLU A 531 1.23 -16.02 19.07
N ASN A 532 2.09 -15.61 20.00
CA ASN A 532 3.37 -15.01 19.69
C ASN A 532 4.32 -16.06 19.08
N PRO A 533 4.71 -15.92 17.78
CA PRO A 533 5.63 -16.86 17.15
C PRO A 533 7.10 -16.56 17.48
N PHE A 534 7.41 -15.40 18.06
CA PHE A 534 8.78 -14.91 18.28
C PHE A 534 9.24 -15.13 19.72
N LYS A 535 9.14 -16.37 20.22
CA LYS A 535 9.46 -16.73 21.60
C LYS A 535 10.89 -16.38 22.03
N LYS A 536 11.85 -16.39 21.10
CA LYS A 536 13.27 -16.11 21.38
C LYS A 536 13.57 -14.67 21.78
N ILE A 537 12.69 -13.73 21.43
CA ILE A 537 12.84 -12.32 21.83
C ILE A 537 11.81 -11.88 22.87
N GLU A 538 11.03 -12.80 23.43
CA GLU A 538 9.99 -12.46 24.42
C GLU A 538 10.56 -11.79 25.68
N ASN A 539 11.77 -12.18 26.08
CA ASN A 539 12.45 -11.67 27.28
C ASN A 539 13.52 -10.59 26.98
N VAL A 540 13.55 -10.09 25.76
CA VAL A 540 14.43 -8.98 25.38
C VAL A 540 13.91 -7.68 26.00
N SER A 541 14.80 -6.90 26.63
CA SER A 541 14.43 -5.58 27.15
C SER A 541 14.13 -4.63 25.98
N LYS A 542 12.99 -3.96 26.03
CA LYS A 542 12.59 -2.94 25.05
C LYS A 542 12.22 -1.65 25.76
N GLU A 543 12.87 -0.55 25.38
CA GLU A 543 12.65 0.77 25.93
C GLU A 543 12.61 1.85 24.86
N LEU A 544 11.66 2.74 24.93
CA LEU A 544 11.69 4.00 24.19
C LEU A 544 12.56 5.00 24.97
N ILE A 545 13.75 5.28 24.46
CA ILE A 545 14.65 6.28 25.06
C ILE A 545 14.40 7.64 24.43
N LYS A 546 14.64 8.69 25.22
CA LYS A 546 14.55 10.10 24.81
C LYS A 546 15.87 10.79 25.07
N TYR A 547 16.35 11.54 24.10
CA TYR A 547 17.60 12.27 24.17
C TYR A 547 17.50 13.58 23.38
N LYS A 548 18.49 14.44 23.46
CA LYS A 548 18.45 15.75 22.80
C LYS A 548 19.61 15.92 21.84
N ARG A 549 19.32 16.45 20.67
CA ARG A 549 20.35 16.98 19.77
C ARG A 549 20.96 18.27 20.37
N ALA A 550 22.17 18.62 19.97
CA ALA A 550 22.90 19.77 20.51
C ALA A 550 22.16 21.11 20.35
N ASP A 551 21.30 21.25 19.34
CA ASP A 551 20.45 22.43 19.13
C ASP A 551 19.14 22.41 19.95
N GLY A 552 18.99 21.44 20.85
CA GLY A 552 17.86 21.29 21.76
C GLY A 552 16.68 20.49 21.23
N LEU A 553 16.77 19.97 19.99
CA LEU A 553 15.70 19.15 19.39
C LEU A 553 15.54 17.83 20.15
N ASP A 554 14.31 17.50 20.54
CA ASP A 554 13.98 16.22 21.18
C ASP A 554 13.99 15.09 20.15
N LEU A 555 14.70 14.02 20.49
CA LEU A 555 14.84 12.82 19.67
C LEU A 555 14.45 11.59 20.47
N THR A 556 14.10 10.53 19.76
CA THR A 556 13.74 9.23 20.35
C THR A 556 14.41 8.07 19.61
N GLY A 557 14.48 6.93 20.27
CA GLY A 557 14.87 5.67 19.65
C GLY A 557 14.41 4.49 20.51
N THR A 558 14.23 3.34 19.91
CA THR A 558 13.84 2.13 20.63
C THR A 558 15.09 1.30 20.93
N LEU A 559 15.47 1.25 22.20
CA LEU A 559 16.63 0.47 22.66
C LEU A 559 16.21 -0.95 23.04
N TYR A 560 16.86 -1.92 22.42
CA TYR A 560 16.76 -3.33 22.76
C TYR A 560 18.06 -3.81 23.40
N LEU A 561 17.95 -4.53 24.52
CA LEU A 561 19.08 -5.15 25.21
C LEU A 561 18.86 -6.67 25.31
N PRO A 562 19.94 -7.48 25.22
CA PRO A 562 19.85 -8.93 25.34
C PRO A 562 19.10 -9.39 26.59
N ALA A 563 18.42 -10.52 26.50
CA ALA A 563 17.76 -11.13 27.64
C ALA A 563 18.75 -11.39 28.78
N GLY A 564 18.40 -10.97 30.00
CA GLY A 564 19.24 -11.11 31.19
C GLY A 564 20.38 -10.09 31.32
N TYR A 565 20.46 -9.09 30.44
CA TYR A 565 21.42 -7.99 30.60
C TYR A 565 21.13 -7.18 31.86
N ASP A 566 22.13 -7.08 32.72
CA ASP A 566 22.04 -6.35 33.98
C ASP A 566 22.62 -4.93 33.82
N LYS A 567 21.74 -3.95 33.72
CA LYS A 567 22.09 -2.54 33.57
C LYS A 567 22.95 -1.99 34.75
N THR A 568 22.83 -2.59 35.93
CA THR A 568 23.58 -2.13 37.12
C THR A 568 25.06 -2.43 37.01
N LYS A 569 25.44 -3.47 36.27
CA LYS A 569 26.86 -3.86 36.06
C LYS A 569 27.58 -2.98 35.05
N LYS A 570 26.85 -2.15 34.28
CA LYS A 570 27.40 -1.25 33.26
C LYS A 570 28.35 -1.94 32.27
N GLU A 571 28.11 -3.21 32.00
CA GLU A 571 28.87 -3.96 31.00
C GLU A 571 28.65 -3.36 29.62
N LYS A 572 29.73 -3.11 28.88
CA LYS A 572 29.63 -2.54 27.54
C LYS A 572 29.29 -3.64 26.54
N LEU A 573 28.28 -3.37 25.72
CA LEU A 573 27.88 -4.24 24.61
C LEU A 573 28.24 -3.58 23.27
N PRO A 574 28.59 -4.36 22.26
CA PRO A 574 28.58 -3.86 20.90
C PRO A 574 27.14 -3.46 20.53
N MET A 575 26.98 -2.36 19.80
CA MET A 575 25.65 -1.84 19.44
C MET A 575 25.49 -1.69 17.93
N ILE A 576 24.31 -2.06 17.43
CA ILE A 576 23.85 -1.72 16.08
C ILE A 576 22.82 -0.63 16.21
N MET A 577 23.03 0.48 15.50
CA MET A 577 22.07 1.57 15.38
C MET A 577 21.44 1.54 13.98
N TRP A 578 20.12 1.60 13.94
CA TRP A 578 19.34 1.72 12.72
C TRP A 578 18.53 3.02 12.74
N ALA A 579 18.67 3.81 11.71
CA ALA A 579 17.96 5.07 11.54
C ALA A 579 17.62 5.31 10.07
N TYR A 580 16.56 6.06 9.81
CA TYR A 580 16.21 6.57 8.49
C TYR A 580 15.90 8.06 8.59
N PRO A 581 16.59 8.93 7.84
CA PRO A 581 16.35 10.37 7.91
C PRO A 581 14.97 10.72 7.35
N ALA A 582 14.28 11.62 8.05
CA ALA A 582 12.95 12.11 7.67
C ALA A 582 12.96 13.63 7.58
N GLU A 583 12.45 14.18 6.47
CA GLU A 583 12.39 15.62 6.23
C GLU A 583 11.19 16.27 6.92
N PHE A 584 11.43 17.39 7.60
CA PHE A 584 10.42 18.19 8.26
C PHE A 584 10.49 19.65 7.83
N LYS A 585 9.35 20.35 7.86
CA LYS A 585 9.26 21.79 7.59
C LYS A 585 9.11 22.64 8.85
N ASP A 586 9.11 22.04 10.05
CA ASP A 586 9.17 22.72 11.32
C ASP A 586 9.75 21.86 12.45
N LYS A 587 10.41 22.49 13.41
CA LYS A 587 11.06 21.82 14.55
C LYS A 587 10.06 21.17 15.52
N ASN A 588 8.89 21.77 15.70
CA ASN A 588 7.90 21.26 16.66
C ASN A 588 7.37 19.91 16.20
N SER A 589 7.05 19.77 14.90
CA SER A 589 6.63 18.48 14.32
C SER A 589 7.78 17.46 14.35
N ALA A 590 9.01 17.89 14.06
CA ALA A 590 10.20 17.03 14.08
C ALA A 590 10.51 16.46 15.47
N ALA A 591 10.17 17.18 16.53
CA ALA A 591 10.37 16.77 17.93
C ALA A 591 9.28 15.82 18.47
N GLN A 592 8.24 15.55 17.68
CA GLN A 592 7.12 14.72 18.13
C GLN A 592 7.44 13.23 18.08
N THR A 593 6.94 12.51 19.07
CA THR A 593 7.10 11.05 19.16
C THR A 593 5.91 10.36 18.53
N THR A 594 6.18 9.51 17.53
CA THR A 594 5.19 8.64 16.88
C THR A 594 5.34 7.17 17.27
N SER A 595 6.34 6.83 18.08
CA SER A 595 6.60 5.48 18.57
C SER A 595 5.82 5.21 19.86
N ASN A 596 5.21 4.04 19.95
CA ASN A 596 4.55 3.58 21.17
C ASN A 596 5.45 2.55 21.88
N PRO A 597 5.81 2.72 23.16
CA PRO A 597 6.67 1.76 23.86
C PRO A 597 6.05 0.37 23.98
N ASN A 598 4.75 0.25 23.76
CA ASN A 598 3.99 -1.01 23.80
C ASN A 598 3.77 -1.64 22.43
N ASP A 599 4.34 -1.10 21.34
CA ASP A 599 4.33 -1.77 20.04
C ASP A 599 4.93 -3.16 20.14
N PHE A 600 4.28 -4.16 19.55
CA PHE A 600 4.86 -5.48 19.45
C PHE A 600 6.04 -5.48 18.47
N THR A 601 7.10 -6.20 18.79
CA THR A 601 8.29 -6.26 17.93
C THR A 601 8.18 -7.40 16.91
N TYR A 602 8.12 -7.02 15.62
CA TYR A 602 8.08 -7.94 14.49
C TYR A 602 9.46 -8.08 13.84
N PRO A 603 10.20 -9.17 14.07
CA PRO A 603 11.42 -9.43 13.29
C PRO A 603 11.08 -9.57 11.80
N ASN A 604 11.83 -8.88 10.96
CA ASN A 604 11.76 -8.98 9.49
C ASN A 604 13.17 -8.88 8.90
N TYR A 605 13.32 -9.19 7.60
CA TYR A 605 14.62 -9.25 6.93
C TYR A 605 15.44 -7.93 6.97
N GLY A 606 14.76 -6.80 7.14
CA GLY A 606 15.39 -5.47 7.24
C GLY A 606 15.63 -5.01 8.68
N SER A 607 15.21 -5.79 9.70
CA SER A 607 15.30 -5.38 11.10
C SER A 607 16.64 -5.82 11.72
N PRO A 608 17.33 -4.93 12.48
CA PRO A 608 18.52 -5.30 13.22
C PRO A 608 18.24 -6.13 14.48
N ILE A 609 16.97 -6.33 14.86
CA ILE A 609 16.56 -6.98 16.11
C ILE A 609 17.11 -8.41 16.27
N TYR A 610 17.43 -9.11 15.17
CA TYR A 610 18.05 -10.43 15.22
C TYR A 610 19.37 -10.46 16.00
N TRP A 611 20.13 -9.37 15.96
CA TRP A 611 21.43 -9.27 16.60
C TRP A 611 21.37 -9.19 18.12
N VAL A 612 20.19 -8.83 18.68
CA VAL A 612 20.03 -8.85 20.13
C VAL A 612 20.18 -10.26 20.72
N THR A 613 19.83 -11.31 19.95
CA THR A 613 20.02 -12.70 20.34
C THR A 613 21.50 -13.13 20.28
N ARG A 614 22.37 -12.29 19.69
CA ARG A 614 23.80 -12.51 19.55
C ARG A 614 24.63 -11.63 20.48
N GLY A 615 24.01 -11.03 21.49
CA GLY A 615 24.70 -10.24 22.51
C GLY A 615 24.93 -8.76 22.14
N TYR A 616 24.32 -8.28 21.05
CA TYR A 616 24.39 -6.86 20.69
C TYR A 616 23.26 -6.09 21.36
N ALA A 617 23.55 -4.86 21.78
CA ALA A 617 22.50 -3.86 21.94
C ALA A 617 22.01 -3.41 20.57
N VAL A 618 20.73 -3.10 20.42
CA VAL A 618 20.16 -2.57 19.18
C VAL A 618 19.39 -1.30 19.49
N LEU A 619 19.81 -0.19 18.89
CA LEU A 619 19.05 1.07 18.87
C LEU A 619 18.33 1.14 17.53
N ASP A 620 17.06 0.81 17.53
CA ASP A 620 16.20 0.75 16.35
C ASP A 620 15.33 2.00 16.26
N ASP A 621 15.00 2.41 15.01
CA ASP A 621 14.15 3.57 14.74
C ASP A 621 14.64 4.84 15.47
N ALA A 622 15.94 5.06 15.49
CA ALA A 622 16.52 6.28 16.04
C ALA A 622 16.06 7.48 15.19
N SER A 623 15.52 8.51 15.85
CA SER A 623 15.00 9.69 15.15
C SER A 623 16.14 10.49 14.51
N PHE A 624 16.04 10.69 13.19
CA PHE A 624 16.99 11.45 12.36
C PHE A 624 16.24 12.51 11.54
N PRO A 625 15.69 13.55 12.20
CA PRO A 625 14.93 14.59 11.54
C PRO A 625 15.85 15.60 10.83
N ILE A 626 15.58 15.80 9.55
CA ILE A 626 16.22 16.85 8.75
C ILE A 626 15.21 17.98 8.59
N VAL A 627 15.48 19.11 9.24
CA VAL A 627 14.53 20.22 9.37
C VAL A 627 14.94 21.38 8.47
N GLY A 628 13.99 21.86 7.63
CA GLY A 628 14.13 23.10 6.86
C GLY A 628 12.92 24.01 7.11
N GLU A 629 13.08 25.04 7.94
CA GLU A 629 11.98 25.94 8.30
C GLU A 629 11.77 27.07 7.29
N GLY A 630 10.54 27.49 7.09
CA GLY A 630 10.19 28.58 6.20
C GLY A 630 10.59 28.32 4.75
N LYS A 631 11.51 29.12 4.21
CA LYS A 631 12.04 29.01 2.83
C LYS A 631 13.21 28.05 2.70
N GLU A 632 13.80 27.62 3.82
CA GLU A 632 14.90 26.65 3.81
C GLU A 632 14.37 25.27 3.41
N GLU A 633 15.10 24.59 2.54
CA GLU A 633 14.79 23.20 2.20
C GLU A 633 15.58 22.25 3.11
N PRO A 634 14.98 21.15 3.59
CA PRO A 634 15.68 20.19 4.46
C PRO A 634 17.01 19.73 3.89
N ASN A 635 17.09 19.56 2.58
CA ASN A 635 18.29 19.10 1.88
C ASN A 635 19.46 20.11 1.87
N ASP A 636 19.23 21.39 2.15
CA ASP A 636 20.29 22.40 2.19
C ASP A 636 21.27 22.15 3.35
N THR A 637 20.79 21.55 4.44
CA THR A 637 21.58 21.23 5.64
C THR A 637 21.54 19.74 6.00
N PHE A 638 21.31 18.86 5.03
CA PHE A 638 21.13 17.43 5.24
C PHE A 638 22.30 16.78 6.00
N ILE A 639 23.54 16.92 5.50
CA ILE A 639 24.72 16.27 6.08
C ILE A 639 25.03 16.77 7.50
N PRO A 640 25.08 18.09 7.78
CA PRO A 640 25.28 18.59 9.14
C PRO A 640 24.24 18.08 10.14
N GLN A 641 22.95 18.04 9.76
CA GLN A 641 21.89 17.54 10.63
C GLN A 641 22.00 16.03 10.85
N LEU A 642 22.26 15.25 9.79
CA LEU A 642 22.48 13.80 9.89
C LEU A 642 23.61 13.45 10.89
N VAL A 643 24.71 14.18 10.80
CA VAL A 643 25.87 14.02 11.74
C VAL A 643 25.48 14.39 13.17
N ALA A 644 24.71 15.47 13.35
CA ALA A 644 24.26 15.92 14.67
C ALA A 644 23.27 14.90 15.30
N ASP A 645 22.36 14.31 14.50
CA ASP A 645 21.43 13.27 14.94
C ASP A 645 22.19 12.00 15.35
N ALA A 646 23.14 11.55 14.53
CA ALA A 646 23.96 10.38 14.82
C ALA A 646 24.78 10.59 16.12
N LYS A 647 25.39 11.78 16.28
CA LYS A 647 26.15 12.09 17.50
C LYS A 647 25.25 12.06 18.73
N ALA A 648 24.06 12.68 18.67
CA ALA A 648 23.12 12.70 19.79
C ALA A 648 22.63 11.29 20.16
N ALA A 649 22.49 10.38 19.18
CA ALA A 649 22.09 9.00 19.43
C ALA A 649 23.20 8.15 20.04
N ILE A 650 24.48 8.50 19.81
CA ILE A 650 25.66 7.80 20.35
C ILE A 650 25.99 8.27 21.77
N ASP A 651 25.95 9.60 22.03
CA ASP A 651 26.26 10.20 23.31
C ASP A 651 25.25 9.82 24.40
#